data_9074ad2b107476b743ac8759b11bdbb7
#
_entry.id   9074ad2b107476b743ac8759b11bdbb7
#
_cell.length_a   1.000
_cell.length_b   1.000
_cell.length_c   1.000
_cell.angle_alpha   90.00
_cell.angle_beta   90.00
_cell.angle_gamma   90.00
#
_symmetry.space_group_name_H-M   'P 1'
#
loop_
_entity.id
_entity.type
_entity.pdbx_description
1 polymer ?
#
loop_
_entity_poly.entity_id
_entity_poly.type
_entity_poly.pdbx_seq_one_letter_code
_entity_poly.pdbx_strand_id
1 'polypeptide(L)'
;MAKKKYNLADTRNIGIMAHIDAGKTTTTERILYYTGKTHKIGEVHEGAATMDWMVQEQERGVTITSAATTCFWHKGGKAGEGPAYRIQIIDTPGHVDFTAEVERSLRVLDGAVAVFDAVAGVQPQSETVWRQARNFNVPRIAFINKYDRVGADFWHAIDTMKERLNANAVAIQVPMGAEDQFWGVIDLVTMTAWDFKADDKGMTYPEPMAEIPAEFADVAAEKRAELLDAAAEYDDELMMMVLEDEEVPVDMLKAAIRKGVLANELNPVLVGSAYKNKGVQELLDAVVDYLPSPLDVEAVEGTDTKTGEADSRKPSDDEPFSALAFKIATDPFVGKLTFFRVYSGHVDSGSYVVNATNGQRERFGRILEMNANDRIDVDGASTGDILAAVGLKNTTTGDTLCSEGHEIILESMEFPDPVIDVAVEPKTKAEQDKMSLALAKLAEEDPTFTVRTDHETGQTIIAGMGELHLEIIVDRLLREFKVEANVGKPQVAYREAPGHDVEKAEGKFVRQSGGRGQYGHAVIKLEKMEEGFGYEFVNAIVGGVVPKEYIPSIDKGIQEALETGVIAGYPVVDVKVTLFDGSYHEVDSSEAAFKIAGSMAIKDALKKSDPILLEPVMAVEVETPEQYMGDVMGNLSGRRGKIEGMDDRSGSKVIRAKVPLGEMFGYATDLRSQTQGRASYTMQFDSYEPAPKSITDEVISKAGGNA
;
A
#
# COMPACT_ATOMS: atom_id res chain seq x y z
N MET A 1 13.50 2.50 -34.90
CA MET A 1 12.76 1.79 -33.82
C MET A 1 13.61 0.59 -33.38
N ALA A 2 14.12 0.61 -32.17
CA ALA A 2 14.73 -0.59 -31.61
C ALA A 2 13.63 -1.65 -31.50
N LYS A 3 13.87 -2.85 -32.05
CA LYS A 3 12.91 -3.95 -31.96
C LYS A 3 12.73 -4.31 -30.49
N LYS A 4 11.49 -4.30 -30.00
CA LYS A 4 11.15 -4.79 -28.67
C LYS A 4 11.76 -6.19 -28.49
N LYS A 5 12.51 -6.36 -27.41
CA LYS A 5 13.27 -7.59 -27.17
C LYS A 5 12.36 -8.73 -26.68
N TYR A 6 11.15 -8.40 -26.18
CA TYR A 6 10.21 -9.33 -25.56
C TYR A 6 8.77 -9.07 -26.03
N ASN A 7 7.95 -10.14 -26.07
CA ASN A 7 6.55 -10.05 -26.40
C ASN A 7 5.73 -9.68 -25.15
N LEU A 8 4.77 -8.76 -25.28
CA LEU A 8 3.87 -8.38 -24.16
C LEU A 8 3.06 -9.56 -23.62
N ALA A 9 2.61 -10.46 -24.50
CA ALA A 9 1.88 -11.66 -24.08
C ALA A 9 2.71 -12.58 -23.17
N ASP A 10 4.04 -12.57 -23.34
CA ASP A 10 4.97 -13.37 -22.55
C ASP A 10 5.55 -12.59 -21.34
N THR A 11 4.99 -11.42 -21.03
CA THR A 11 5.41 -10.59 -19.90
C THR A 11 4.42 -10.74 -18.74
N ARG A 12 4.93 -10.76 -17.50
CA ARG A 12 4.16 -10.75 -16.27
C ARG A 12 4.74 -9.69 -15.32
N ASN A 13 3.94 -8.72 -14.93
CA ASN A 13 4.29 -7.71 -13.93
C ASN A 13 3.59 -8.07 -12.62
N ILE A 14 4.32 -8.66 -11.70
CA ILE A 14 3.72 -9.25 -10.50
C ILE A 14 4.29 -8.64 -9.22
N GLY A 15 3.43 -8.57 -8.21
CA GLY A 15 3.82 -8.30 -6.82
C GLY A 15 3.80 -9.58 -5.99
N ILE A 16 4.69 -9.63 -4.99
CA ILE A 16 4.62 -10.66 -3.96
C ILE A 16 4.19 -9.99 -2.67
N MET A 17 3.00 -10.34 -2.20
CA MET A 17 2.39 -9.78 -1.01
C MET A 17 2.21 -10.84 0.07
N ALA A 18 2.49 -10.50 1.32
CA ALA A 18 2.43 -11.42 2.43
C ALA A 18 2.33 -10.68 3.77
N HIS A 19 1.85 -11.38 4.78
CA HIS A 19 2.08 -10.99 6.17
C HIS A 19 3.58 -11.04 6.53
N ILE A 20 4.01 -10.27 7.54
CA ILE A 20 5.36 -10.37 8.11
C ILE A 20 5.64 -11.83 8.47
N ASP A 21 6.84 -12.29 8.17
CA ASP A 21 7.28 -13.67 8.40
C ASP A 21 6.52 -14.78 7.66
N ALA A 22 5.56 -14.50 6.78
CA ALA A 22 4.93 -15.55 5.96
C ALA A 22 5.90 -16.16 4.91
N GLY A 23 7.08 -15.58 4.75
CA GLY A 23 8.14 -16.07 3.87
C GLY A 23 8.17 -15.40 2.50
N LYS A 24 7.72 -14.15 2.41
CA LYS A 24 7.75 -13.32 1.20
C LYS A 24 9.16 -13.26 0.59
N THR A 25 10.12 -12.69 1.30
CA THR A 25 11.51 -12.55 0.83
C THR A 25 12.14 -13.91 0.48
N THR A 26 11.88 -14.95 1.28
CA THR A 26 12.34 -16.30 0.97
C THR A 26 11.78 -16.81 -0.35
N THR A 27 10.49 -16.60 -0.61
CA THR A 27 9.84 -17.00 -1.88
C THR A 27 10.44 -16.23 -3.05
N THR A 28 10.63 -14.91 -2.93
CA THR A 28 11.25 -14.06 -3.95
C THR A 28 12.68 -14.52 -4.25
N GLU A 29 13.51 -14.76 -3.23
CA GLU A 29 14.88 -15.24 -3.40
C GLU A 29 14.93 -16.61 -4.11
N ARG A 30 13.99 -17.51 -3.85
CA ARG A 30 13.90 -18.79 -4.59
C ARG A 30 13.50 -18.60 -6.04
N ILE A 31 12.58 -17.68 -6.33
CA ILE A 31 12.22 -17.31 -7.71
C ILE A 31 13.47 -16.79 -8.45
N LEU A 32 14.23 -15.87 -7.84
CA LEU A 32 15.46 -15.33 -8.44
C LEU A 32 16.51 -16.41 -8.67
N TYR A 33 16.61 -17.36 -7.77
CA TYR A 33 17.53 -18.48 -7.89
C TYR A 33 17.14 -19.42 -9.05
N TYR A 34 15.88 -19.87 -9.14
CA TYR A 34 15.41 -20.76 -10.19
C TYR A 34 15.40 -20.13 -11.57
N THR A 35 15.26 -18.81 -11.66
CA THR A 35 15.36 -18.08 -12.91
C THR A 35 16.81 -17.75 -13.31
N GLY A 36 17.80 -18.21 -12.52
CA GLY A 36 19.22 -18.02 -12.78
C GLY A 36 19.70 -16.58 -12.59
N LYS A 37 18.89 -15.74 -11.95
CA LYS A 37 19.25 -14.35 -11.66
C LYS A 37 20.29 -14.24 -10.56
N THR A 38 20.22 -15.11 -9.55
CA THR A 38 21.21 -15.26 -8.50
C THR A 38 21.88 -16.62 -8.56
N HIS A 39 23.16 -16.69 -8.23
CA HIS A 39 23.93 -17.93 -8.24
C HIS A 39 24.00 -18.61 -6.84
N LYS A 40 23.52 -17.92 -5.82
CA LYS A 40 23.46 -18.40 -4.45
C LYS A 40 22.05 -18.19 -3.92
N ILE A 41 21.60 -19.12 -3.11
CA ILE A 41 20.37 -19.00 -2.37
C ILE A 41 20.62 -17.98 -1.25
N GLY A 42 19.98 -16.82 -1.29
CA GLY A 42 19.99 -15.83 -0.22
C GLY A 42 19.18 -16.32 0.97
N GLU A 43 19.80 -16.42 2.15
CA GLU A 43 19.10 -16.71 3.40
C GLU A 43 18.81 -15.39 4.13
N VAL A 44 17.54 -15.14 4.42
CA VAL A 44 17.08 -13.91 5.10
C VAL A 44 17.75 -13.77 6.47
N HIS A 45 17.86 -14.87 7.23
CA HIS A 45 18.47 -14.87 8.56
C HIS A 45 19.99 -14.60 8.57
N GLU A 46 20.64 -14.73 7.41
CA GLU A 46 22.08 -14.45 7.27
C GLU A 46 22.35 -13.05 6.68
N GLY A 47 21.28 -12.26 6.41
CA GLY A 47 21.38 -10.94 5.78
C GLY A 47 21.89 -10.99 4.34
N ALA A 48 21.73 -12.13 3.66
CA ALA A 48 22.23 -12.40 2.31
C ALA A 48 21.15 -12.27 1.22
N ALA A 49 19.95 -11.79 1.56
CA ALA A 49 18.85 -11.63 0.61
C ALA A 49 19.15 -10.49 -0.37
N THR A 50 18.97 -10.75 -1.66
CA THR A 50 19.27 -9.80 -2.74
C THR A 50 18.26 -8.65 -2.78
N MET A 51 16.98 -8.95 -2.49
CA MET A 51 15.90 -7.97 -2.55
C MET A 51 15.88 -7.05 -1.32
N ASP A 52 16.27 -7.51 -0.15
CA ASP A 52 16.42 -6.69 1.06
C ASP A 52 17.81 -6.04 1.04
N TRP A 53 17.97 -5.01 0.21
CA TRP A 53 19.26 -4.37 -0.04
C TRP A 53 19.64 -3.30 0.99
N MET A 54 18.68 -2.79 1.76
CA MET A 54 18.95 -1.84 2.82
C MET A 54 19.49 -2.55 4.07
N VAL A 55 20.47 -1.93 4.71
CA VAL A 55 21.05 -2.47 5.97
C VAL A 55 19.97 -2.66 7.04
N GLN A 56 18.99 -1.74 7.10
CA GLN A 56 17.88 -1.79 8.03
C GLN A 56 16.94 -2.99 7.76
N GLU A 57 16.71 -3.32 6.49
CA GLU A 57 15.93 -4.51 6.09
C GLU A 57 16.63 -5.78 6.56
N GLN A 58 17.93 -5.86 6.32
CA GLN A 58 18.74 -7.03 6.69
C GLN A 58 18.85 -7.19 8.22
N GLU A 59 19.05 -6.09 8.97
CA GLU A 59 19.13 -6.11 10.43
C GLU A 59 17.81 -6.48 11.10
N ARG A 60 16.68 -6.05 10.52
CA ARG A 60 15.33 -6.22 11.08
C ARG A 60 14.58 -7.43 10.52
N GLY A 61 15.04 -7.96 9.39
CA GLY A 61 14.37 -9.08 8.67
C GLY A 61 13.02 -8.71 8.05
N VAL A 62 12.79 -7.42 7.78
CA VAL A 62 11.53 -6.92 7.21
C VAL A 62 11.82 -6.08 5.97
N THR A 63 11.05 -6.26 4.90
CA THR A 63 11.12 -5.40 3.73
C THR A 63 10.49 -4.04 4.04
N ILE A 64 11.24 -2.97 3.80
CA ILE A 64 10.86 -1.59 4.07
C ILE A 64 10.47 -0.89 2.78
N THR A 65 11.31 -1.03 1.74
CA THR A 65 11.10 -0.41 0.44
C THR A 65 10.84 -1.46 -0.63
N SER A 66 9.92 -1.16 -1.55
CA SER A 66 9.71 -2.03 -2.70
C SER A 66 10.94 -2.05 -3.60
N ALA A 67 11.39 -3.24 -3.99
CA ALA A 67 12.46 -3.46 -4.93
C ALA A 67 11.91 -4.09 -6.22
N ALA A 68 12.40 -3.65 -7.37
CA ALA A 68 12.01 -4.19 -8.66
C ALA A 68 13.14 -5.06 -9.24
N THR A 69 12.78 -6.20 -9.80
CA THR A 69 13.74 -7.10 -10.47
C THR A 69 13.08 -7.79 -11.66
N THR A 70 13.85 -7.92 -12.75
CA THR A 70 13.41 -8.65 -13.94
C THR A 70 14.09 -10.01 -14.00
N CYS A 71 13.32 -11.06 -14.17
CA CYS A 71 13.83 -12.41 -14.38
C CYS A 71 13.11 -13.10 -15.55
N PHE A 72 13.63 -14.27 -15.96
CA PHE A 72 13.13 -15.02 -17.10
C PHE A 72 12.84 -16.46 -16.69
N TRP A 73 11.67 -16.95 -17.04
CA TRP A 73 11.26 -18.32 -16.75
C TRP A 73 10.88 -19.08 -18.01
N HIS A 74 11.31 -20.33 -18.09
CA HIS A 74 10.85 -21.30 -19.06
C HIS A 74 9.95 -22.30 -18.35
N LYS A 75 8.72 -22.44 -18.82
CA LYS A 75 7.73 -23.32 -18.21
C LYS A 75 8.24 -24.76 -18.07
N GLY A 76 7.98 -25.37 -16.93
CA GLY A 76 8.50 -26.70 -16.59
C GLY A 76 10.00 -26.73 -16.33
N GLY A 77 10.65 -25.59 -16.09
CA GLY A 77 12.09 -25.51 -15.79
C GLY A 77 13.00 -25.86 -16.97
N LYS A 78 12.48 -25.98 -18.19
CA LYS A 78 13.21 -26.46 -19.37
C LYS A 78 13.76 -25.31 -20.20
N ALA A 79 14.94 -24.84 -19.87
CA ALA A 79 15.62 -23.79 -20.63
C ALA A 79 15.80 -24.19 -22.12
N GLY A 80 15.30 -23.34 -23.03
CA GLY A 80 15.37 -23.57 -24.48
C GLY A 80 14.21 -24.36 -25.10
N GLU A 81 13.29 -24.86 -24.31
CA GLU A 81 12.02 -25.42 -24.78
C GLU A 81 10.90 -24.39 -24.56
N GLY A 82 10.30 -23.89 -25.63
CA GLY A 82 9.23 -22.87 -25.58
C GLY A 82 9.72 -21.41 -25.35
N PRO A 83 8.78 -20.47 -25.22
CA PRO A 83 9.12 -19.07 -24.99
C PRO A 83 9.71 -18.83 -23.61
N ALA A 84 10.61 -17.87 -23.51
CA ALA A 84 11.06 -17.34 -22.24
C ALA A 84 10.07 -16.27 -21.76
N TYR A 85 9.38 -16.54 -20.67
CA TYR A 85 8.49 -15.56 -20.04
C TYR A 85 9.31 -14.56 -19.25
N ARG A 86 9.06 -13.28 -19.51
CA ARG A 86 9.66 -12.18 -18.74
C ARG A 86 8.80 -11.90 -17.53
N ILE A 87 9.35 -12.07 -16.35
CA ILE A 87 8.66 -11.79 -15.09
C ILE A 87 9.34 -10.59 -14.43
N GLN A 88 8.60 -9.49 -14.28
CA GLN A 88 9.02 -8.33 -13.52
C GLN A 88 8.36 -8.42 -12.14
N ILE A 89 9.19 -8.53 -11.11
CA ILE A 89 8.75 -8.71 -9.72
C ILE A 89 8.94 -7.39 -9.00
N ILE A 90 7.88 -6.91 -8.35
CA ILE A 90 7.97 -5.86 -7.34
C ILE A 90 7.75 -6.52 -5.99
N ASP A 91 8.79 -6.54 -5.16
CA ASP A 91 8.71 -7.02 -3.80
C ASP A 91 8.11 -5.93 -2.91
N THR A 92 6.92 -6.17 -2.36
CA THR A 92 6.16 -5.17 -1.60
C THR A 92 6.39 -5.36 -0.09
N PRO A 93 6.48 -4.28 0.70
CA PRO A 93 6.52 -4.40 2.15
C PRO A 93 5.31 -5.14 2.71
N GLY A 94 5.49 -5.85 3.81
CA GLY A 94 4.39 -6.53 4.52
C GLY A 94 3.90 -5.79 5.77
N HIS A 95 4.57 -4.70 6.18
CA HIS A 95 4.25 -3.98 7.41
C HIS A 95 3.29 -2.82 7.15
N VAL A 96 2.32 -2.64 8.04
CA VAL A 96 1.27 -1.60 7.91
C VAL A 96 1.81 -0.17 7.90
N ASP A 97 2.95 0.08 8.55
CA ASP A 97 3.59 1.41 8.54
C ASP A 97 4.09 1.81 7.14
N PHE A 98 4.16 0.86 6.20
CA PHE A 98 4.57 1.08 4.80
C PHE A 98 3.41 0.91 3.81
N THR A 99 2.19 1.19 4.25
CA THR A 99 0.97 1.10 3.42
C THR A 99 1.11 1.83 2.08
N ALA A 100 1.70 3.02 2.08
CA ALA A 100 1.94 3.78 0.85
C ALA A 100 2.85 3.06 -0.15
N GLU A 101 3.89 2.34 0.33
CA GLU A 101 4.74 1.52 -0.54
C GLU A 101 3.96 0.37 -1.16
N VAL A 102 3.03 -0.23 -0.40
CA VAL A 102 2.15 -1.29 -0.89
C VAL A 102 1.21 -0.75 -1.96
N GLU A 103 0.53 0.36 -1.70
CA GLU A 103 -0.46 0.96 -2.60
C GLU A 103 0.16 1.40 -3.92
N ARG A 104 1.28 2.11 -3.88
CA ARG A 104 1.99 2.52 -5.10
C ARG A 104 2.55 1.34 -5.90
N SER A 105 2.93 0.25 -5.24
CA SER A 105 3.31 -0.98 -5.92
C SER A 105 2.11 -1.66 -6.57
N LEU A 106 1.00 -1.83 -5.84
CA LEU A 106 -0.23 -2.44 -6.36
C LEU A 106 -0.80 -1.70 -7.57
N ARG A 107 -0.64 -0.36 -7.61
CA ARG A 107 -1.13 0.47 -8.73
C ARG A 107 -0.45 0.14 -10.06
N VAL A 108 0.77 -0.37 -10.02
CA VAL A 108 1.58 -0.64 -11.21
C VAL A 108 1.75 -2.12 -11.52
N LEU A 109 1.09 -3.01 -10.77
CA LEU A 109 1.10 -4.45 -10.99
C LEU A 109 -0.06 -4.87 -11.87
N ASP A 110 0.17 -5.94 -12.67
CA ASP A 110 -0.88 -6.59 -13.43
C ASP A 110 -1.49 -7.75 -12.62
N GLY A 111 -0.70 -8.40 -11.78
CA GLY A 111 -1.15 -9.49 -10.92
C GLY A 111 -0.32 -9.63 -9.66
N ALA A 112 -0.74 -10.45 -8.73
CA ALA A 112 -0.03 -10.67 -7.48
C ALA A 112 -0.02 -12.13 -7.03
N VAL A 113 1.04 -12.50 -6.31
CA VAL A 113 1.15 -13.75 -5.55
C VAL A 113 0.95 -13.41 -4.08
N ALA A 114 -0.12 -13.92 -3.49
CA ALA A 114 -0.41 -13.80 -2.07
C ALA A 114 0.16 -15.00 -1.31
N VAL A 115 1.15 -14.75 -0.45
CA VAL A 115 1.82 -15.79 0.33
C VAL A 115 1.24 -15.85 1.73
N PHE A 116 0.74 -17.01 2.12
CA PHE A 116 0.17 -17.29 3.44
C PHE A 116 1.01 -18.34 4.19
N ASP A 117 1.01 -18.24 5.52
CA ASP A 117 1.66 -19.23 6.37
C ASP A 117 0.73 -20.44 6.56
N ALA A 118 1.21 -21.66 6.31
CA ALA A 118 0.41 -22.88 6.39
C ALA A 118 -0.08 -23.21 7.82
N VAL A 119 0.57 -22.65 8.85
CA VAL A 119 0.17 -22.84 10.25
C VAL A 119 -0.84 -21.79 10.69
N ALA A 120 -0.57 -20.52 10.35
CA ALA A 120 -1.37 -19.37 10.81
C ALA A 120 -2.56 -19.04 9.90
N GLY A 121 -2.55 -19.49 8.65
CA GLY A 121 -3.56 -19.11 7.66
C GLY A 121 -3.56 -17.60 7.38
N VAL A 122 -4.73 -17.01 7.27
CA VAL A 122 -4.90 -15.57 7.07
C VAL A 122 -4.64 -14.81 8.36
N GLN A 123 -3.77 -13.83 8.30
CA GLN A 123 -3.37 -12.95 9.40
C GLN A 123 -3.82 -11.51 9.11
N PRO A 124 -3.92 -10.61 10.10
CA PRO A 124 -4.50 -9.26 9.91
C PRO A 124 -3.85 -8.44 8.80
N GLN A 125 -2.53 -8.51 8.68
CA GLN A 125 -1.84 -7.80 7.60
C GLN A 125 -2.17 -8.39 6.23
N SER A 126 -2.38 -9.71 6.16
CA SER A 126 -2.86 -10.36 4.92
C SER A 126 -4.22 -9.83 4.51
N GLU A 127 -5.14 -9.60 5.47
CA GLU A 127 -6.45 -9.01 5.21
C GLU A 127 -6.32 -7.60 4.62
N THR A 128 -5.45 -6.78 5.22
CA THR A 128 -5.21 -5.41 4.75
C THR A 128 -4.66 -5.37 3.33
N VAL A 129 -3.59 -6.12 3.06
CA VAL A 129 -2.98 -6.15 1.71
C VAL A 129 -3.91 -6.78 0.68
N TRP A 130 -4.67 -7.81 1.07
CA TRP A 130 -5.68 -8.42 0.20
C TRP A 130 -6.80 -7.43 -0.17
N ARG A 131 -7.31 -6.67 0.81
CA ARG A 131 -8.30 -5.63 0.58
C ARG A 131 -7.76 -4.54 -0.35
N GLN A 132 -6.53 -4.07 -0.13
CA GLN A 132 -5.88 -3.10 -1.01
C GLN A 132 -5.74 -3.64 -2.44
N ALA A 133 -5.26 -4.88 -2.62
CA ALA A 133 -5.18 -5.50 -3.93
C ALA A 133 -6.55 -5.64 -4.62
N ARG A 134 -7.61 -5.86 -3.85
CA ARG A 134 -9.00 -5.86 -4.35
C ARG A 134 -9.43 -4.46 -4.81
N ASN A 135 -9.11 -3.42 -4.04
CA ASN A 135 -9.46 -2.04 -4.39
C ASN A 135 -8.78 -1.58 -5.68
N PHE A 136 -7.57 -2.06 -5.95
CA PHE A 136 -6.83 -1.80 -7.19
C PHE A 136 -7.15 -2.82 -8.31
N ASN A 137 -8.13 -3.67 -8.11
CA ASN A 137 -8.56 -4.70 -9.07
C ASN A 137 -7.41 -5.62 -9.56
N VAL A 138 -6.44 -5.93 -8.69
CA VAL A 138 -5.27 -6.77 -9.03
C VAL A 138 -5.63 -8.25 -8.92
N PRO A 139 -5.59 -9.04 -10.02
CA PRO A 139 -5.77 -10.48 -10.01
C PRO A 139 -4.73 -11.20 -9.16
N ARG A 140 -5.14 -12.26 -8.45
CA ARG A 140 -4.28 -12.92 -7.46
C ARG A 140 -4.33 -14.43 -7.53
N ILE A 141 -3.18 -15.04 -7.33
CA ILE A 141 -3.04 -16.46 -6.96
C ILE A 141 -2.50 -16.55 -5.54
N ALA A 142 -2.80 -17.62 -4.83
CA ALA A 142 -2.37 -17.82 -3.46
C ALA A 142 -1.32 -18.94 -3.37
N PHE A 143 -0.32 -18.72 -2.50
CA PHE A 143 0.72 -19.71 -2.20
C PHE A 143 0.77 -19.95 -0.70
N ILE A 144 0.34 -21.14 -0.27
CA ILE A 144 0.41 -21.57 1.13
C ILE A 144 1.82 -22.07 1.38
N ASN A 145 2.61 -21.24 2.05
CA ASN A 145 4.04 -21.45 2.32
C ASN A 145 4.29 -22.07 3.70
N LYS A 146 5.51 -22.56 3.94
CA LYS A 146 5.94 -23.16 5.18
C LYS A 146 5.18 -24.46 5.54
N TYR A 147 4.75 -25.20 4.56
CA TYR A 147 4.02 -26.44 4.76
C TYR A 147 4.89 -27.56 5.42
N ASP A 148 6.19 -27.31 5.55
CA ASP A 148 7.16 -28.13 6.28
C ASP A 148 7.15 -27.93 7.82
N ARG A 149 6.39 -26.96 8.34
CA ARG A 149 6.32 -26.68 9.77
C ARG A 149 5.34 -27.59 10.49
N VAL A 150 5.65 -27.85 11.78
CA VAL A 150 4.73 -28.57 12.67
C VAL A 150 3.44 -27.77 12.84
N GLY A 151 2.30 -28.45 12.66
CA GLY A 151 0.97 -27.85 12.71
C GLY A 151 0.52 -27.20 11.39
N ALA A 152 1.27 -27.35 10.29
CA ALA A 152 0.85 -26.87 8.99
C ALA A 152 -0.39 -27.62 8.46
N ASP A 153 -1.41 -26.87 8.07
CA ASP A 153 -2.66 -27.38 7.53
C ASP A 153 -3.08 -26.57 6.29
N PHE A 154 -3.00 -27.20 5.13
CA PHE A 154 -3.33 -26.59 3.84
C PHE A 154 -4.81 -26.23 3.72
N TRP A 155 -5.68 -27.14 4.17
CA TRP A 155 -7.13 -26.98 4.07
C TRP A 155 -7.63 -25.91 5.02
N HIS A 156 -7.13 -25.90 6.25
CA HIS A 156 -7.41 -24.84 7.21
C HIS A 156 -7.00 -23.45 6.66
N ALA A 157 -5.83 -23.36 6.02
CA ALA A 157 -5.40 -22.09 5.42
C ALA A 157 -6.37 -21.60 4.33
N ILE A 158 -6.87 -22.50 3.46
CA ILE A 158 -7.91 -22.20 2.46
C ILE A 158 -9.22 -21.76 3.11
N ASP A 159 -9.66 -22.46 4.16
CA ASP A 159 -10.88 -22.11 4.87
C ASP A 159 -10.79 -20.70 5.49
N THR A 160 -9.64 -20.34 6.10
CA THR A 160 -9.43 -18.97 6.58
C THR A 160 -9.46 -17.92 5.46
N MET A 161 -9.04 -18.25 4.23
CA MET A 161 -9.17 -17.34 3.09
C MET A 161 -10.64 -17.13 2.71
N LYS A 162 -11.45 -18.19 2.72
CA LYS A 162 -12.89 -18.10 2.43
C LYS A 162 -13.61 -17.29 3.51
N GLU A 163 -13.33 -17.57 4.78
CA GLU A 163 -14.00 -16.95 5.92
C GLU A 163 -13.61 -15.47 6.14
N ARG A 164 -12.30 -15.17 6.10
CA ARG A 164 -11.81 -13.83 6.48
C ARG A 164 -11.64 -12.88 5.29
N LEU A 165 -11.27 -13.40 4.11
CA LEU A 165 -11.04 -12.59 2.93
C LEU A 165 -12.25 -12.56 1.99
N ASN A 166 -13.26 -13.39 2.25
CA ASN A 166 -14.37 -13.65 1.33
C ASN A 166 -13.84 -13.99 -0.08
N ALA A 167 -12.76 -14.80 -0.13
CA ALA A 167 -12.09 -15.19 -1.35
C ALA A 167 -12.70 -16.49 -1.90
N ASN A 168 -12.93 -16.56 -3.21
CA ASN A 168 -13.22 -17.83 -3.89
C ASN A 168 -11.91 -18.61 -4.08
N ALA A 169 -11.37 -19.09 -2.96
CA ALA A 169 -10.11 -19.81 -2.90
C ALA A 169 -10.33 -21.29 -3.28
N VAL A 170 -9.70 -21.73 -4.36
CA VAL A 170 -9.85 -23.09 -4.90
C VAL A 170 -8.47 -23.74 -5.04
N ALA A 171 -8.30 -24.92 -4.42
CA ALA A 171 -7.06 -25.66 -4.54
C ALA A 171 -6.84 -26.12 -5.99
N ILE A 172 -5.66 -25.87 -6.53
CA ILE A 172 -5.20 -26.46 -7.81
C ILE A 172 -4.15 -27.53 -7.58
N GLN A 173 -3.80 -27.80 -6.32
CA GLN A 173 -2.87 -28.82 -5.90
C GLN A 173 -3.37 -29.52 -4.62
N VAL A 174 -2.97 -30.78 -4.45
CA VAL A 174 -3.11 -31.53 -3.20
C VAL A 174 -1.71 -31.85 -2.69
N PRO A 175 -1.33 -31.48 -1.45
CA PRO A 175 -0.03 -31.86 -0.89
C PRO A 175 0.05 -33.35 -0.61
N MET A 176 1.21 -33.95 -0.87
CA MET A 176 1.53 -35.32 -0.50
C MET A 176 2.46 -35.31 0.72
N GLY A 177 1.98 -35.90 1.82
CA GLY A 177 2.60 -35.79 3.14
C GLY A 177 2.26 -34.44 3.82
N ALA A 178 2.79 -34.25 5.03
CA ALA A 178 2.61 -33.04 5.82
C ALA A 178 3.88 -32.77 6.65
N GLU A 179 4.11 -31.55 7.04
CA GLU A 179 5.23 -31.12 7.88
C GLU A 179 6.58 -31.58 7.30
N ASP A 180 7.44 -32.22 8.10
CA ASP A 180 8.72 -32.76 7.66
C ASP A 180 8.60 -33.90 6.63
N GLN A 181 7.42 -34.56 6.57
CA GLN A 181 7.06 -35.60 5.61
C GLN A 181 6.45 -35.02 4.31
N PHE A 182 6.41 -33.72 4.09
CA PHE A 182 5.96 -33.12 2.84
C PHE A 182 6.97 -33.46 1.72
N TRP A 183 6.57 -34.29 0.76
CA TRP A 183 7.47 -34.81 -0.27
C TRP A 183 7.03 -34.54 -1.71
N GLY A 184 5.82 -34.08 -1.95
CA GLY A 184 5.33 -33.84 -3.30
C GLY A 184 3.96 -33.18 -3.33
N VAL A 185 3.46 -32.93 -4.54
CA VAL A 185 2.13 -32.38 -4.80
C VAL A 185 1.44 -33.13 -5.94
N ILE A 186 0.13 -33.19 -5.90
CA ILE A 186 -0.70 -33.59 -7.04
C ILE A 186 -1.25 -32.35 -7.68
N ASP A 187 -0.94 -32.14 -8.94
CA ASP A 187 -1.54 -31.09 -9.78
C ASP A 187 -2.95 -31.54 -10.19
N LEU A 188 -3.96 -30.83 -9.69
CA LEU A 188 -5.37 -31.12 -9.98
C LEU A 188 -5.77 -30.73 -11.41
N VAL A 189 -5.03 -29.88 -12.08
CA VAL A 189 -5.32 -29.45 -13.45
C VAL A 189 -4.93 -30.53 -14.46
N THR A 190 -3.81 -31.20 -14.24
CA THR A 190 -3.29 -32.25 -15.10
C THR A 190 -3.50 -33.66 -14.56
N MET A 191 -3.97 -33.78 -13.31
CA MET A 191 -4.06 -35.02 -12.54
C MET A 191 -2.72 -35.80 -12.53
N THR A 192 -1.65 -35.08 -12.28
CA THR A 192 -0.28 -35.61 -12.24
C THR A 192 0.32 -35.38 -10.87
N ALA A 193 0.87 -36.46 -10.28
CA ALA A 193 1.64 -36.35 -9.04
C ALA A 193 3.09 -36.00 -9.34
N TRP A 194 3.64 -35.06 -8.58
CA TRP A 194 5.01 -34.57 -8.71
C TRP A 194 5.80 -34.85 -7.45
N ASP A 195 6.95 -35.49 -7.60
CA ASP A 195 7.85 -35.83 -6.49
C ASP A 195 8.96 -34.80 -6.37
N PHE A 196 9.07 -34.18 -5.19
CA PHE A 196 10.17 -33.30 -4.84
C PHE A 196 11.38 -34.11 -4.40
N LYS A 197 12.37 -34.28 -5.25
CA LYS A 197 13.58 -35.02 -4.94
C LYS A 197 14.28 -34.51 -3.68
N ALA A 198 14.40 -35.35 -2.66
CA ALA A 198 14.94 -34.93 -1.36
C ALA A 198 16.43 -34.53 -1.39
N ASP A 199 17.21 -35.02 -2.35
CA ASP A 199 18.68 -34.93 -2.35
C ASP A 199 19.26 -33.75 -3.14
N ASP A 200 18.49 -33.07 -4.01
CA ASP A 200 19.01 -32.04 -4.90
C ASP A 200 18.78 -30.60 -4.43
N LYS A 201 18.23 -30.42 -3.24
CA LYS A 201 17.87 -29.12 -2.66
C LYS A 201 16.92 -28.27 -3.56
N GLY A 202 16.07 -28.94 -4.33
CA GLY A 202 15.15 -28.28 -5.26
C GLY A 202 15.81 -27.69 -6.50
N MET A 203 16.98 -28.16 -6.88
CA MET A 203 17.75 -27.64 -8.05
C MET A 203 17.14 -28.02 -9.38
N THR A 204 16.50 -29.19 -9.46
CA THR A 204 15.81 -29.67 -10.66
C THR A 204 14.32 -29.49 -10.53
N TYR A 205 13.66 -29.30 -11.68
CA TYR A 205 12.20 -29.31 -11.71
C TYR A 205 11.69 -30.69 -11.26
N PRO A 206 10.58 -30.76 -10.48
CA PRO A 206 10.04 -32.04 -10.00
C PRO A 206 9.78 -33.03 -11.13
N GLU A 207 9.89 -34.31 -10.84
CA GLU A 207 9.60 -35.36 -11.82
C GLU A 207 8.16 -35.88 -11.66
N PRO A 208 7.44 -36.03 -12.79
CA PRO A 208 6.11 -36.62 -12.76
C PRO A 208 6.19 -38.09 -12.35
N MET A 209 5.30 -38.52 -11.47
CA MET A 209 5.11 -39.91 -11.12
C MET A 209 4.27 -40.59 -12.18
N ALA A 210 4.46 -41.95 -12.31
CA ALA A 210 3.70 -42.74 -13.26
C ALA A 210 2.19 -42.79 -12.93
N GLU A 211 1.86 -42.77 -11.64
CA GLU A 211 0.48 -42.82 -11.13
C GLU A 211 0.37 -42.01 -9.83
N ILE A 212 -0.84 -41.51 -9.55
CA ILE A 212 -1.15 -40.90 -8.26
C ILE A 212 -1.13 -41.98 -7.18
N PRO A 213 -0.41 -41.79 -6.05
CA PRO A 213 -0.41 -42.79 -4.98
C PRO A 213 -1.83 -43.06 -4.45
N ALA A 214 -2.16 -44.34 -4.26
CA ALA A 214 -3.53 -44.78 -3.93
C ALA A 214 -4.12 -44.10 -2.68
N GLU A 215 -3.27 -43.74 -1.72
CA GLU A 215 -3.67 -43.04 -0.49
C GLU A 215 -4.18 -41.62 -0.72
N PHE A 216 -3.83 -40.97 -1.84
CA PHE A 216 -4.26 -39.59 -2.20
C PHE A 216 -5.29 -39.60 -3.33
N ALA A 217 -5.59 -40.71 -3.96
CA ALA A 217 -6.43 -40.78 -5.15
C ALA A 217 -7.85 -40.26 -4.91
N ASP A 218 -8.47 -40.64 -3.79
CA ASP A 218 -9.83 -40.23 -3.45
C ASP A 218 -9.91 -38.71 -3.19
N VAL A 219 -8.95 -38.13 -2.42
CA VAL A 219 -8.87 -36.70 -2.15
C VAL A 219 -8.59 -35.94 -3.43
N ALA A 220 -7.70 -36.43 -4.29
CA ALA A 220 -7.40 -35.79 -5.57
C ALA A 220 -8.65 -35.75 -6.48
N ALA A 221 -9.41 -36.84 -6.53
CA ALA A 221 -10.65 -36.89 -7.32
C ALA A 221 -11.72 -35.93 -6.77
N GLU A 222 -11.91 -35.90 -5.45
CA GLU A 222 -12.84 -34.96 -4.80
C GLU A 222 -12.46 -33.51 -5.10
N LYS A 223 -11.20 -33.14 -4.88
CA LYS A 223 -10.72 -31.78 -5.09
C LYS A 223 -10.63 -31.38 -6.56
N ARG A 224 -10.44 -32.35 -7.45
CA ARG A 224 -10.58 -32.13 -8.90
C ARG A 224 -12.01 -31.76 -9.25
N ALA A 225 -13.01 -32.44 -8.70
CA ALA A 225 -14.42 -32.12 -8.94
C ALA A 225 -14.76 -30.70 -8.46
N GLU A 226 -14.32 -30.30 -7.24
CA GLU A 226 -14.48 -28.94 -6.74
C GLU A 226 -13.83 -27.90 -7.68
N LEU A 227 -12.65 -28.19 -8.20
CA LEU A 227 -11.96 -27.30 -9.15
C LEU A 227 -12.73 -27.18 -10.47
N LEU A 228 -13.26 -28.29 -11.01
CA LEU A 228 -14.06 -28.30 -12.23
C LEU A 228 -15.34 -27.48 -12.05
N ASP A 229 -16.06 -27.69 -10.95
CA ASP A 229 -17.28 -26.93 -10.63
C ASP A 229 -17.00 -25.41 -10.55
N ALA A 230 -15.93 -25.02 -9.85
CA ALA A 230 -15.56 -23.61 -9.73
C ALA A 230 -15.11 -23.01 -11.07
N ALA A 231 -14.39 -23.75 -11.90
CA ALA A 231 -13.94 -23.28 -13.22
C ALA A 231 -15.07 -23.21 -14.26
N ALA A 232 -16.05 -24.08 -14.13
CA ALA A 232 -17.22 -24.16 -15.04
C ALA A 232 -18.06 -22.87 -15.02
N GLU A 233 -18.01 -22.07 -13.94
CA GLU A 233 -18.68 -20.78 -13.86
C GLU A 233 -18.19 -19.77 -14.92
N TYR A 234 -16.98 -19.98 -15.48
CA TYR A 234 -16.32 -19.05 -16.41
C TYR A 234 -16.29 -19.53 -17.87
N ASP A 235 -16.84 -20.72 -18.16
CA ASP A 235 -16.85 -21.29 -19.51
C ASP A 235 -18.05 -22.20 -19.72
N ASP A 236 -18.98 -21.79 -20.61
CA ASP A 236 -20.24 -22.52 -20.87
C ASP A 236 -19.99 -23.94 -21.45
N GLU A 237 -18.95 -24.12 -22.28
CA GLU A 237 -18.61 -25.41 -22.86
C GLU A 237 -18.07 -26.37 -21.79
N LEU A 238 -17.18 -25.83 -20.91
CA LEU A 238 -16.69 -26.55 -19.75
C LEU A 238 -17.83 -26.95 -18.80
N MET A 239 -18.79 -26.05 -18.56
CA MET A 239 -19.97 -26.32 -17.72
C MET A 239 -20.80 -27.49 -18.30
N MET A 240 -21.01 -27.51 -19.61
CA MET A 240 -21.73 -28.60 -20.25
C MET A 240 -20.99 -29.96 -20.10
N MET A 241 -19.67 -29.96 -20.32
CA MET A 241 -18.86 -31.19 -20.16
C MET A 241 -18.89 -31.72 -18.72
N VAL A 242 -18.80 -30.81 -17.71
CA VAL A 242 -18.89 -31.20 -16.30
C VAL A 242 -20.27 -31.78 -15.96
N LEU A 243 -21.35 -31.19 -16.47
CA LEU A 243 -22.72 -31.70 -16.26
C LEU A 243 -22.99 -33.05 -16.94
N GLU A 244 -22.32 -33.32 -18.06
CA GLU A 244 -22.45 -34.56 -18.82
C GLU A 244 -21.43 -35.64 -18.38
N ASP A 245 -20.61 -35.34 -17.36
CA ASP A 245 -19.54 -36.22 -16.84
C ASP A 245 -18.52 -36.62 -17.92
N GLU A 246 -18.21 -35.67 -18.82
CA GLU A 246 -17.23 -35.86 -19.88
C GLU A 246 -15.82 -35.48 -19.42
N GLU A 247 -14.80 -36.03 -20.08
CA GLU A 247 -13.40 -35.71 -19.80
C GLU A 247 -13.06 -34.31 -20.28
N VAL A 248 -12.67 -33.42 -19.36
CA VAL A 248 -12.32 -32.02 -19.63
C VAL A 248 -10.89 -31.89 -20.12
N PRO A 249 -10.66 -31.27 -21.29
CA PRO A 249 -9.31 -30.99 -21.79
C PRO A 249 -8.54 -30.03 -20.85
N VAL A 250 -7.28 -30.32 -20.61
CA VAL A 250 -6.40 -29.52 -19.71
C VAL A 250 -6.32 -28.06 -20.14
N ASP A 251 -6.21 -27.79 -21.46
CA ASP A 251 -6.10 -26.43 -21.97
C ASP A 251 -7.40 -25.62 -21.77
N MET A 252 -8.55 -26.26 -21.87
CA MET A 252 -9.86 -25.65 -21.60
C MET A 252 -9.99 -25.29 -20.12
N LEU A 253 -9.64 -26.23 -19.24
CA LEU A 253 -9.66 -25.97 -17.80
C LEU A 253 -8.71 -24.83 -17.41
N LYS A 254 -7.48 -24.81 -17.94
CA LYS A 254 -6.54 -23.71 -17.72
C LYS A 254 -7.10 -22.38 -18.19
N ALA A 255 -7.74 -22.34 -19.35
CA ALA A 255 -8.35 -21.13 -19.90
C ALA A 255 -9.51 -20.64 -19.02
N ALA A 256 -10.34 -21.54 -18.51
CA ALA A 256 -11.45 -21.20 -17.62
C ALA A 256 -10.95 -20.65 -16.26
N ILE A 257 -9.97 -21.34 -15.63
CA ILE A 257 -9.32 -20.85 -14.40
C ILE A 257 -8.75 -19.45 -14.64
N ARG A 258 -8.02 -19.24 -15.75
CA ARG A 258 -7.45 -17.94 -16.08
C ARG A 258 -8.53 -16.87 -16.24
N LYS A 259 -9.66 -17.15 -16.88
CA LYS A 259 -10.79 -16.21 -16.99
C LYS A 259 -11.29 -15.78 -15.61
N GLY A 260 -11.49 -16.73 -14.69
CA GLY A 260 -11.92 -16.46 -13.33
C GLY A 260 -10.90 -15.63 -12.53
N VAL A 261 -9.59 -15.88 -12.73
CA VAL A 261 -8.52 -15.09 -12.11
C VAL A 261 -8.51 -13.65 -12.65
N LEU A 262 -8.61 -13.47 -13.96
CA LEU A 262 -8.61 -12.15 -14.60
C LEU A 262 -9.86 -11.33 -14.20
N ALA A 263 -10.99 -12.00 -13.95
CA ALA A 263 -12.20 -11.36 -13.42
C ALA A 263 -12.09 -11.03 -11.91
N ASN A 264 -11.02 -11.41 -11.23
CA ASN A 264 -10.87 -11.31 -9.76
C ASN A 264 -11.91 -12.10 -8.94
N GLU A 265 -12.50 -13.12 -9.55
CA GLU A 265 -13.58 -13.93 -8.96
C GLU A 265 -13.12 -15.32 -8.53
N LEU A 266 -11.98 -15.79 -9.02
CA LEU A 266 -11.38 -17.08 -8.68
C LEU A 266 -9.94 -16.90 -8.21
N ASN A 267 -9.57 -17.53 -7.10
CA ASN A 267 -8.22 -17.49 -6.55
C ASN A 267 -7.62 -18.90 -6.46
N PRO A 268 -6.82 -19.33 -7.45
CA PRO A 268 -6.11 -20.60 -7.38
C PRO A 268 -5.14 -20.66 -6.21
N VAL A 269 -5.13 -21.76 -5.48
CA VAL A 269 -4.29 -21.96 -4.30
C VAL A 269 -3.29 -23.07 -4.55
N LEU A 270 -2.01 -22.75 -4.34
CA LEU A 270 -0.87 -23.67 -4.40
C LEU A 270 -0.28 -23.88 -3.00
N VAL A 271 0.54 -24.93 -2.85
CA VAL A 271 1.20 -25.26 -1.59
C VAL A 271 2.69 -25.49 -1.79
N GLY A 272 3.47 -25.10 -0.78
CA GLY A 272 4.91 -25.36 -0.80
C GLY A 272 5.64 -24.97 0.48
N SER A 273 6.95 -25.09 0.39
CA SER A 273 7.89 -24.58 1.39
C SER A 273 9.06 -23.94 0.67
N ALA A 274 9.05 -22.61 0.59
CA ALA A 274 10.14 -21.86 -0.03
C ALA A 274 11.48 -22.14 0.67
N TYR A 275 11.48 -22.26 2.00
CA TYR A 275 12.68 -22.59 2.78
C TYR A 275 13.27 -23.96 2.41
N LYS A 276 12.44 -24.95 2.16
CA LYS A 276 12.84 -26.31 1.74
C LYS A 276 12.97 -26.46 0.23
N ASN A 277 12.81 -25.35 -0.54
CA ASN A 277 12.87 -25.33 -2.01
C ASN A 277 11.81 -26.23 -2.68
N LYS A 278 10.59 -26.28 -2.15
CA LYS A 278 9.48 -27.12 -2.64
C LYS A 278 8.30 -26.25 -3.09
N GLY A 279 7.76 -26.52 -4.28
CA GLY A 279 6.54 -25.85 -4.79
C GLY A 279 6.75 -24.50 -5.46
N VAL A 280 7.95 -23.92 -5.46
CA VAL A 280 8.19 -22.57 -6.03
C VAL A 280 8.31 -22.60 -7.55
N GLN A 281 8.78 -23.68 -8.13
CA GLN A 281 8.87 -23.83 -9.59
C GLN A 281 7.46 -23.99 -10.20
N GLU A 282 6.58 -24.73 -9.54
CA GLU A 282 5.17 -24.86 -9.90
C GLU A 282 4.42 -23.53 -9.71
N LEU A 283 4.78 -22.75 -8.69
CA LEU A 283 4.28 -21.39 -8.53
C LEU A 283 4.65 -20.50 -9.74
N LEU A 284 5.87 -20.61 -10.25
CA LEU A 284 6.30 -19.87 -11.47
C LEU A 284 5.49 -20.29 -12.70
N ASP A 285 5.19 -21.59 -12.86
CA ASP A 285 4.32 -22.05 -13.93
C ASP A 285 2.90 -21.53 -13.78
N ALA A 286 2.35 -21.49 -12.56
CA ALA A 286 1.04 -20.91 -12.26
C ALA A 286 0.99 -19.40 -12.52
N VAL A 287 2.06 -18.66 -12.21
CA VAL A 287 2.18 -17.22 -12.56
C VAL A 287 2.04 -17.04 -14.07
N VAL A 288 2.73 -17.86 -14.87
CA VAL A 288 2.66 -17.81 -16.33
C VAL A 288 1.27 -18.19 -16.84
N ASP A 289 0.66 -19.24 -16.29
CA ASP A 289 -0.61 -19.78 -16.77
C ASP A 289 -1.81 -18.91 -16.41
N TYR A 290 -1.85 -18.35 -15.20
CA TYR A 290 -3.07 -17.74 -14.64
C TYR A 290 -3.01 -16.23 -14.44
N LEU A 291 -1.85 -15.63 -14.16
CA LEU A 291 -1.77 -14.19 -13.98
C LEU A 291 -1.77 -13.43 -15.33
N PRO A 292 -2.30 -12.19 -15.36
CA PRO A 292 -2.39 -11.41 -16.57
C PRO A 292 -1.03 -11.02 -17.15
N SER A 293 -0.99 -10.89 -18.47
CA SER A 293 0.00 -10.10 -19.18
C SER A 293 -0.47 -8.65 -19.30
N PRO A 294 0.40 -7.69 -19.65
CA PRO A 294 -0.05 -6.32 -19.91
C PRO A 294 -1.13 -6.17 -21.00
N LEU A 295 -1.32 -7.19 -21.85
CA LEU A 295 -2.38 -7.20 -22.88
C LEU A 295 -3.74 -7.63 -22.33
N ASP A 296 -3.79 -8.32 -21.20
CA ASP A 296 -5.04 -8.76 -20.56
C ASP A 296 -5.64 -7.67 -19.68
N VAL A 297 -4.85 -6.62 -19.37
CA VAL A 297 -5.30 -5.48 -18.57
C VAL A 297 -6.06 -4.53 -19.47
N GLU A 298 -7.19 -4.01 -18.98
CA GLU A 298 -7.98 -3.01 -19.70
C GLU A 298 -7.16 -1.76 -20.02
N ALA A 299 -7.61 -0.99 -21.03
CA ALA A 299 -6.99 0.29 -21.34
C ALA A 299 -6.97 1.19 -20.11
N VAL A 300 -5.79 1.75 -19.78
CA VAL A 300 -5.70 2.62 -18.62
C VAL A 300 -6.49 3.91 -18.87
N GLU A 301 -7.37 4.23 -17.95
CA GLU A 301 -8.20 5.43 -18.00
C GLU A 301 -7.44 6.64 -17.42
N GLY A 302 -7.85 7.81 -17.86
CA GLY A 302 -7.32 9.08 -17.39
C GLY A 302 -8.12 10.26 -17.91
N THR A 303 -7.61 11.46 -17.65
CA THR A 303 -8.25 12.72 -18.07
C THR A 303 -7.33 13.47 -19.03
N ASP A 304 -7.81 13.81 -20.21
CA ASP A 304 -7.10 14.68 -21.15
C ASP A 304 -6.90 16.07 -20.54
N THR A 305 -5.67 16.56 -20.50
CA THR A 305 -5.35 17.82 -19.82
C THR A 305 -5.89 19.06 -20.52
N LYS A 306 -6.25 18.97 -21.80
CA LYS A 306 -6.71 20.11 -22.61
C LYS A 306 -8.23 20.21 -22.60
N THR A 307 -8.91 19.05 -22.70
CA THR A 307 -10.37 19.02 -22.79
C THR A 307 -11.03 18.82 -21.43
N GLY A 308 -10.33 18.21 -20.47
CA GLY A 308 -10.87 17.78 -19.18
C GLY A 308 -11.83 16.58 -19.30
N GLU A 309 -11.87 15.92 -20.45
CA GLU A 309 -12.71 14.75 -20.70
C GLU A 309 -11.96 13.45 -20.42
N ALA A 310 -12.72 12.39 -20.13
CA ALA A 310 -12.14 11.06 -19.97
C ALA A 310 -11.49 10.59 -21.27
N ASP A 311 -10.28 10.06 -21.16
CA ASP A 311 -9.49 9.47 -22.24
C ASP A 311 -8.86 8.16 -21.77
N SER A 312 -8.40 7.33 -22.67
CA SER A 312 -7.79 6.05 -22.33
C SER A 312 -6.60 5.72 -23.21
N ARG A 313 -5.68 4.89 -22.72
CA ARG A 313 -4.54 4.40 -23.47
C ARG A 313 -4.54 2.87 -23.50
N LYS A 314 -4.46 2.32 -24.72
CA LYS A 314 -4.33 0.87 -24.91
C LYS A 314 -2.88 0.43 -24.72
N PRO A 315 -2.66 -0.79 -24.24
CA PRO A 315 -1.30 -1.33 -24.07
C PRO A 315 -0.65 -1.69 -25.42
N SER A 316 -0.18 -0.68 -26.14
CA SER A 316 0.45 -0.82 -27.46
C SER A 316 1.62 0.17 -27.62
N ASP A 317 2.72 -0.28 -28.25
CA ASP A 317 3.86 0.59 -28.57
C ASP A 317 3.53 1.60 -29.68
N ASP A 318 2.45 1.39 -30.45
CA ASP A 318 1.99 2.30 -31.51
C ASP A 318 1.13 3.47 -30.98
N GLU A 319 0.69 3.40 -29.73
CA GLU A 319 -0.03 4.47 -29.04
C GLU A 319 0.92 5.60 -28.61
N PRO A 320 0.40 6.80 -28.33
CA PRO A 320 1.19 7.86 -27.69
C PRO A 320 1.77 7.40 -26.36
N PHE A 321 3.04 7.76 -26.10
CA PHE A 321 3.69 7.39 -24.85
C PHE A 321 2.95 7.97 -23.64
N SER A 322 2.64 7.10 -22.68
CA SER A 322 2.18 7.46 -21.33
C SER A 322 2.78 6.52 -20.29
N ALA A 323 3.24 7.09 -19.19
CA ALA A 323 3.82 6.36 -18.07
C ALA A 323 3.48 7.02 -16.74
N LEU A 324 3.34 6.22 -15.71
CA LEU A 324 3.12 6.66 -14.34
C LEU A 324 4.42 6.57 -13.54
N ALA A 325 4.85 7.68 -12.95
CA ALA A 325 5.93 7.73 -11.98
C ALA A 325 5.38 7.28 -10.61
N PHE A 326 5.72 6.08 -10.17
CA PHE A 326 5.11 5.49 -8.99
C PHE A 326 6.00 5.49 -7.74
N LYS A 327 7.31 5.71 -7.92
CA LYS A 327 8.27 5.74 -6.81
C LYS A 327 9.45 6.65 -7.13
N ILE A 328 9.83 7.44 -6.13
CA ILE A 328 11.09 8.20 -6.15
C ILE A 328 12.06 7.55 -5.17
N ALA A 329 13.32 7.48 -5.53
CA ALA A 329 14.40 7.06 -4.65
C ALA A 329 15.62 7.97 -4.83
N THR A 330 16.37 8.18 -3.78
CA THR A 330 17.63 8.92 -3.81
C THR A 330 18.80 7.94 -3.82
N ASP A 331 19.61 8.03 -4.85
CA ASP A 331 20.80 7.21 -5.02
C ASP A 331 22.07 8.04 -4.79
N PRO A 332 23.05 7.53 -4.01
CA PRO A 332 24.28 8.29 -3.72
C PRO A 332 25.12 8.63 -4.93
N PHE A 333 25.01 7.85 -6.01
CA PHE A 333 25.88 7.97 -7.19
C PHE A 333 25.20 8.68 -8.38
N VAL A 334 23.91 8.39 -8.61
CA VAL A 334 23.18 8.94 -9.76
C VAL A 334 22.17 10.01 -9.39
N GLY A 335 21.94 10.22 -8.09
CA GLY A 335 21.00 11.20 -7.57
C GLY A 335 19.56 10.69 -7.57
N LYS A 336 18.62 11.52 -8.02
CA LYS A 336 17.19 11.17 -8.04
C LYS A 336 16.90 10.11 -9.10
N LEU A 337 16.36 8.99 -8.68
CA LEU A 337 15.82 7.91 -9.48
C LEU A 337 14.29 7.98 -9.45
N THR A 338 13.66 8.02 -10.61
CA THR A 338 12.21 7.97 -10.76
C THR A 338 11.82 6.64 -11.36
N PHE A 339 11.17 5.78 -10.58
CA PHE A 339 10.62 4.53 -11.07
C PHE A 339 9.30 4.81 -11.78
N PHE A 340 9.13 4.24 -12.96
CA PHE A 340 7.94 4.46 -13.78
C PHE A 340 7.49 3.19 -14.48
N ARG A 341 6.17 3.07 -14.69
CA ARG A 341 5.57 2.04 -15.53
C ARG A 341 5.07 2.66 -16.82
N VAL A 342 5.40 2.06 -17.95
CA VAL A 342 4.88 2.45 -19.26
C VAL A 342 3.55 1.74 -19.52
N TYR A 343 2.49 2.50 -19.72
CA TYR A 343 1.16 1.99 -20.05
C TYR A 343 0.92 1.94 -21.56
N SER A 344 1.47 2.89 -22.30
CA SER A 344 1.35 2.94 -23.76
C SER A 344 2.58 3.58 -24.40
N GLY A 345 2.83 3.24 -25.65
CA GLY A 345 3.84 3.86 -26.46
C GLY A 345 5.28 3.45 -26.14
N HIS A 346 6.20 4.22 -26.66
CA HIS A 346 7.63 4.03 -26.52
C HIS A 346 8.35 5.37 -26.29
N VAL A 347 9.43 5.34 -25.51
CA VAL A 347 10.32 6.50 -25.29
C VAL A 347 11.79 6.05 -25.33
N ASP A 348 12.63 6.81 -26.03
CA ASP A 348 14.07 6.58 -26.08
C ASP A 348 14.80 7.31 -24.94
N SER A 349 15.91 6.73 -24.47
CA SER A 349 16.84 7.39 -23.55
C SER A 349 17.34 8.71 -24.17
N GLY A 350 17.38 9.78 -23.38
CA GLY A 350 17.76 11.11 -23.84
C GLY A 350 16.65 11.96 -24.44
N SER A 351 15.44 11.40 -24.64
CA SER A 351 14.28 12.13 -25.20
C SER A 351 13.62 13.05 -24.18
N TYR A 352 12.74 13.90 -24.70
CA TYR A 352 11.91 14.79 -23.89
C TYR A 352 10.49 14.24 -23.77
N VAL A 353 9.89 14.45 -22.62
CA VAL A 353 8.49 14.16 -22.30
C VAL A 353 7.88 15.34 -21.57
N VAL A 354 6.57 15.35 -21.48
CA VAL A 354 5.81 16.33 -20.68
C VAL A 354 5.29 15.61 -19.43
N ASN A 355 5.55 16.19 -18.28
CA ASN A 355 4.86 15.82 -17.05
C ASN A 355 3.46 16.43 -17.13
N ALA A 356 2.45 15.60 -17.37
CA ALA A 356 1.07 16.02 -17.59
C ALA A 356 0.43 16.63 -16.33
N THR A 357 0.90 16.22 -15.15
CA THR A 357 0.37 16.70 -13.86
C THR A 357 0.74 18.15 -13.58
N ASN A 358 1.98 18.55 -13.87
CA ASN A 358 2.48 19.90 -13.61
C ASN A 358 2.76 20.74 -14.87
N GLY A 359 2.56 20.18 -16.08
CA GLY A 359 2.75 20.83 -17.36
C GLY A 359 4.21 21.08 -17.75
N GLN A 360 5.19 20.58 -17.01
CA GLN A 360 6.60 20.84 -17.25
C GLN A 360 7.21 19.84 -18.25
N ARG A 361 8.09 20.36 -19.10
CA ARG A 361 8.87 19.53 -20.02
C ARG A 361 10.09 18.97 -19.30
N GLU A 362 10.24 17.65 -19.30
CA GLU A 362 11.32 16.92 -18.64
C GLU A 362 12.14 16.11 -19.65
N ARG A 363 13.35 15.75 -19.28
CA ARG A 363 14.22 14.93 -20.11
C ARG A 363 14.55 13.61 -19.40
N PHE A 364 14.26 12.48 -20.07
CA PHE A 364 14.83 11.21 -19.70
C PHE A 364 16.35 11.27 -19.94
N GLY A 365 17.15 11.37 -18.89
CA GLY A 365 18.60 11.37 -19.04
C GLY A 365 19.10 9.98 -19.41
N ARG A 366 18.96 9.04 -18.49
CA ARG A 366 19.24 7.61 -18.67
C ARG A 366 18.01 6.82 -18.23
N ILE A 367 17.78 5.70 -18.91
CA ILE A 367 16.75 4.73 -18.51
C ILE A 367 17.47 3.47 -18.03
N LEU A 368 17.04 2.95 -16.88
CA LEU A 368 17.73 1.88 -16.18
C LEU A 368 16.75 0.73 -15.92
N GLU A 369 17.13 -0.48 -16.25
CA GLU A 369 16.53 -1.69 -15.72
C GLU A 369 17.15 -1.96 -14.35
N MET A 370 16.30 -2.08 -13.34
CA MET A 370 16.72 -2.30 -11.96
C MET A 370 16.69 -3.78 -11.62
N ASN A 371 17.69 -4.23 -10.89
CA ASN A 371 17.77 -5.57 -10.32
C ASN A 371 18.17 -5.43 -8.85
N ALA A 372 17.19 -5.23 -8.00
CA ALA A 372 17.39 -4.75 -6.64
C ALA A 372 18.26 -3.48 -6.65
N ASN A 373 19.52 -3.53 -6.28
CA ASN A 373 20.44 -2.39 -6.28
C ASN A 373 21.33 -2.28 -7.53
N ASP A 374 21.34 -3.31 -8.38
CA ASP A 374 22.09 -3.29 -9.64
C ASP A 374 21.34 -2.55 -10.74
N ARG A 375 22.09 -1.84 -11.61
CA ARG A 375 21.54 -0.96 -12.64
C ARG A 375 22.11 -1.35 -14.00
N ILE A 376 21.22 -1.54 -14.95
CA ILE A 376 21.57 -1.83 -16.34
C ILE A 376 21.00 -0.73 -17.21
N ASP A 377 21.85 -0.02 -17.96
CA ASP A 377 21.40 0.98 -18.92
C ASP A 377 20.63 0.33 -20.06
N VAL A 378 19.47 0.91 -20.42
CA VAL A 378 18.68 0.50 -21.57
C VAL A 378 18.44 1.68 -22.51
N ASP A 379 18.31 1.38 -23.80
CA ASP A 379 18.19 2.41 -24.85
C ASP A 379 16.83 3.12 -24.86
N GLY A 380 15.80 2.49 -24.30
CA GLY A 380 14.44 3.03 -24.25
C GLY A 380 13.52 2.20 -23.37
N ALA A 381 12.27 2.67 -23.24
CA ALA A 381 11.19 2.01 -22.53
C ALA A 381 9.96 1.87 -23.43
N SER A 382 9.31 0.73 -23.36
CA SER A 382 8.13 0.36 -24.15
C SER A 382 6.96 -0.02 -23.25
N THR A 383 5.79 -0.10 -23.83
CA THR A 383 4.55 -0.56 -23.14
C THR A 383 4.80 -1.80 -22.29
N GLY A 384 4.34 -1.78 -21.05
CA GLY A 384 4.46 -2.87 -20.09
C GLY A 384 5.79 -2.91 -19.33
N ASP A 385 6.74 -2.02 -19.63
CA ASP A 385 8.01 -1.95 -18.91
C ASP A 385 7.85 -1.23 -17.56
N ILE A 386 8.55 -1.76 -16.56
CA ILE A 386 8.75 -1.13 -15.24
C ILE A 386 10.25 -0.87 -15.12
N LEU A 387 10.63 0.40 -15.16
CA LEU A 387 12.02 0.85 -15.24
C LEU A 387 12.26 2.05 -14.32
N ALA A 388 13.52 2.48 -14.21
CA ALA A 388 13.89 3.70 -13.51
C ALA A 388 14.51 4.72 -14.46
N ALA A 389 14.28 5.99 -14.21
CA ALA A 389 14.85 7.09 -14.99
C ALA A 389 15.71 8.00 -14.12
N VAL A 390 16.79 8.50 -14.73
CA VAL A 390 17.64 9.56 -14.17
C VAL A 390 17.40 10.84 -14.96
N GLY A 391 17.32 11.97 -14.29
CA GLY A 391 17.22 13.29 -14.94
C GLY A 391 15.87 13.96 -14.89
N LEU A 392 14.85 13.28 -14.38
CA LEU A 392 13.53 13.86 -14.12
C LEU A 392 13.59 14.66 -12.81
N LYS A 393 13.68 15.98 -12.92
CA LYS A 393 13.96 16.86 -11.76
C LYS A 393 12.71 17.23 -10.98
N ASN A 394 11.62 17.50 -11.70
CA ASN A 394 10.38 18.01 -11.13
C ASN A 394 9.26 16.96 -11.06
N THR A 395 9.56 15.74 -11.45
CA THR A 395 8.61 14.62 -11.37
C THR A 395 8.57 14.09 -9.94
N THR A 396 7.37 13.91 -9.41
CA THR A 396 7.07 13.35 -8.09
C THR A 396 6.31 12.03 -8.21
N THR A 397 6.13 11.34 -7.10
CA THR A 397 5.31 10.10 -7.06
C THR A 397 3.86 10.45 -7.40
N GLY A 398 3.27 9.70 -8.35
CA GLY A 398 1.92 9.92 -8.86
C GLY A 398 1.85 10.74 -10.15
N ASP A 399 2.94 11.36 -10.59
CA ASP A 399 2.94 12.15 -11.81
C ASP A 399 2.85 11.27 -13.06
N THR A 400 2.14 11.77 -14.07
CA THR A 400 2.03 11.14 -15.38
C THR A 400 2.98 11.78 -16.39
N LEU A 401 3.78 10.96 -17.06
CA LEU A 401 4.72 11.36 -18.12
C LEU A 401 4.16 10.98 -19.49
N CYS A 402 4.07 11.94 -20.41
CA CYS A 402 3.45 11.75 -21.72
C CYS A 402 4.34 12.28 -22.85
N SER A 403 4.08 11.79 -24.07
CA SER A 403 4.58 12.47 -25.27
C SER A 403 3.92 13.82 -25.46
N GLU A 404 4.70 14.80 -25.96
CA GLU A 404 4.24 16.17 -26.21
C GLU A 404 3.04 16.19 -27.17
N GLY A 405 1.97 16.85 -26.80
CA GLY A 405 0.74 16.98 -27.59
C GLY A 405 -0.33 15.92 -27.30
N HIS A 406 -0.03 14.92 -26.47
CA HIS A 406 -0.91 13.82 -26.10
C HIS A 406 -0.95 13.62 -24.58
N GLU A 407 -1.07 14.75 -23.86
CA GLU A 407 -1.03 14.75 -22.40
C GLU A 407 -2.33 14.19 -21.81
N ILE A 408 -2.21 13.14 -21.02
CA ILE A 408 -3.26 12.52 -20.21
C ILE A 408 -2.78 12.47 -18.76
N ILE A 409 -3.65 12.77 -17.81
CA ILE A 409 -3.41 12.50 -16.39
C ILE A 409 -4.06 11.17 -16.08
N LEU A 410 -3.25 10.17 -15.79
CA LEU A 410 -3.73 8.90 -15.27
C LEU A 410 -4.25 9.12 -13.85
N GLU A 411 -5.11 8.23 -13.37
CA GLU A 411 -5.69 8.31 -12.03
C GLU A 411 -4.62 8.62 -10.97
N SER A 412 -4.87 9.65 -10.18
CA SER A 412 -3.96 10.09 -9.12
C SER A 412 -3.88 9.06 -7.99
N MET A 413 -2.69 8.92 -7.39
CA MET A 413 -2.52 8.15 -6.16
C MET A 413 -2.88 9.03 -4.97
N GLU A 414 -3.83 8.60 -4.16
CA GLU A 414 -4.13 9.20 -2.87
C GLU A 414 -3.37 8.44 -1.78
N PHE A 415 -2.72 9.17 -0.89
CA PHE A 415 -1.96 8.58 0.20
C PHE A 415 -2.60 8.97 1.53
N PRO A 416 -2.60 8.06 2.52
CA PRO A 416 -3.14 8.37 3.84
C PRO A 416 -2.29 9.44 4.55
N ASP A 417 -2.96 10.27 5.34
CA ASP A 417 -2.29 11.25 6.17
C ASP A 417 -1.43 10.59 7.26
N PRO A 418 -0.28 11.20 7.63
CA PRO A 418 0.52 10.73 8.75
C PRO A 418 -0.26 10.71 10.06
N VAL A 419 0.03 9.74 10.92
CA VAL A 419 -0.67 9.53 12.21
C VAL A 419 0.17 9.89 13.43
N ILE A 420 1.50 9.86 13.32
CA ILE A 420 2.44 10.11 14.42
C ILE A 420 3.36 11.27 14.08
N ASP A 421 3.54 12.17 15.04
CA ASP A 421 4.48 13.29 14.98
C ASP A 421 5.63 13.08 15.96
N VAL A 422 6.87 13.43 15.52
CA VAL A 422 8.08 13.41 16.32
C VAL A 422 8.86 14.71 16.12
N ALA A 423 9.34 15.31 17.17
CA ALA A 423 10.25 16.43 17.08
C ALA A 423 11.68 15.94 16.83
N VAL A 424 12.36 16.51 15.84
CA VAL A 424 13.75 16.20 15.49
C VAL A 424 14.59 17.48 15.59
N GLU A 425 15.65 17.42 16.39
CA GLU A 425 16.56 18.56 16.57
C GLU A 425 17.99 18.14 16.24
N PRO A 426 18.72 18.89 15.39
CA PRO A 426 20.12 18.57 15.12
C PRO A 426 20.95 18.80 16.37
N LYS A 427 21.97 17.97 16.59
CA LYS A 427 22.87 18.15 17.75
C LYS A 427 23.67 19.45 17.69
N THR A 428 23.94 19.93 16.51
CA THR A 428 24.70 21.19 16.31
C THR A 428 24.00 22.09 15.29
N LYS A 429 24.18 23.40 15.46
CA LYS A 429 23.62 24.40 14.53
C LYS A 429 24.14 24.24 13.09
N ALA A 430 25.36 23.71 12.92
CA ALA A 430 25.96 23.45 11.61
C ALA A 430 25.29 22.26 10.86
N GLU A 431 24.59 21.40 11.57
CA GLU A 431 23.88 20.27 10.99
C GLU A 431 22.44 20.60 10.60
N GLN A 432 21.93 21.78 10.96
CA GLN A 432 20.56 22.21 10.64
C GLN A 432 20.29 22.20 9.13
N ASP A 433 21.20 22.79 8.34
CA ASP A 433 21.05 22.85 6.88
C ASP A 433 21.12 21.45 6.26
N LYS A 434 22.02 20.60 6.75
CA LYS A 434 22.13 19.20 6.31
C LYS A 434 20.85 18.42 6.63
N MET A 435 20.34 18.58 7.84
CA MET A 435 19.12 17.95 8.30
C MET A 435 17.93 18.34 7.40
N SER A 436 17.77 19.65 7.16
CA SER A 436 16.69 20.16 6.30
C SER A 436 16.76 19.61 4.89
N LEU A 437 17.95 19.54 4.28
CA LEU A 437 18.16 18.93 2.96
C LEU A 437 17.89 17.42 2.95
N ALA A 438 18.31 16.71 3.98
CA ALA A 438 18.09 15.28 4.09
C ALA A 438 16.61 14.95 4.27
N LEU A 439 15.92 15.68 5.15
CA LEU A 439 14.47 15.53 5.38
C LEU A 439 13.67 15.86 4.11
N ALA A 440 14.05 16.89 3.37
CA ALA A 440 13.39 17.23 2.10
C ALA A 440 13.52 16.10 1.07
N LYS A 441 14.68 15.46 0.96
CA LYS A 441 14.88 14.29 0.09
C LYS A 441 14.04 13.10 0.52
N LEU A 442 14.00 12.82 1.83
CA LEU A 442 13.18 11.72 2.36
C LEU A 442 11.68 11.97 2.13
N ALA A 443 11.23 13.21 2.23
CA ALA A 443 9.85 13.59 1.92
C ALA A 443 9.52 13.50 0.40
N GLU A 444 10.51 13.69 -0.48
CA GLU A 444 10.32 13.41 -1.92
C GLU A 444 10.17 11.93 -2.22
N GLU A 445 10.82 11.06 -1.43
CA GLU A 445 10.76 9.60 -1.61
C GLU A 445 9.45 9.01 -1.10
N ASP A 446 8.96 9.52 0.04
CA ASP A 446 7.80 9.00 0.73
C ASP A 446 6.72 10.07 0.91
N PRO A 447 5.62 9.99 0.15
CA PRO A 447 4.52 10.95 0.24
C PRO A 447 3.75 10.92 1.57
N THR A 448 3.88 9.85 2.38
CA THR A 448 3.29 9.75 3.73
C THR A 448 4.21 10.29 4.82
N PHE A 449 5.42 10.70 4.46
CA PHE A 449 6.34 11.38 5.35
C PHE A 449 6.29 12.87 5.12
N THR A 450 5.95 13.63 6.13
CA THR A 450 5.88 15.10 6.05
C THR A 450 6.83 15.77 7.04
N VAL A 451 7.28 16.96 6.67
CA VAL A 451 8.20 17.77 7.48
C VAL A 451 7.62 19.15 7.61
N ARG A 452 7.48 19.63 8.82
CA ARG A 452 7.02 21.00 9.12
C ARG A 452 7.87 21.64 10.20
N THR A 453 7.94 22.96 10.19
CA THR A 453 8.53 23.72 11.28
C THR A 453 7.41 24.28 12.15
N ASP A 454 7.46 23.96 13.42
CA ASP A 454 6.57 24.60 14.40
C ASP A 454 6.98 26.06 14.57
N HIS A 455 6.09 26.97 14.25
CA HIS A 455 6.35 28.41 14.27
C HIS A 455 6.48 28.98 15.68
N GLU A 456 5.91 28.33 16.70
CA GLU A 456 5.96 28.77 18.08
C GLU A 456 7.23 28.27 18.78
N THR A 457 7.57 26.99 18.58
CA THR A 457 8.72 26.36 19.22
C THR A 457 10.00 26.44 18.38
N GLY A 458 9.88 26.67 17.08
CA GLY A 458 10.98 26.59 16.12
C GLY A 458 11.50 25.18 15.88
N GLN A 459 10.82 24.17 16.42
CA GLN A 459 11.19 22.75 16.26
C GLN A 459 10.85 22.26 14.86
N THR A 460 11.69 21.37 14.32
CA THR A 460 11.37 20.61 13.13
C THR A 460 10.55 19.38 13.57
N ILE A 461 9.32 19.32 13.11
CA ILE A 461 8.41 18.18 13.36
C ILE A 461 8.39 17.31 12.10
N ILE A 462 8.60 16.03 12.29
CA ILE A 462 8.42 15.01 11.27
C ILE A 462 7.19 14.17 11.59
N ALA A 463 6.41 13.85 10.59
CA ALA A 463 5.21 13.03 10.75
C ALA A 463 5.26 11.82 9.81
N GLY A 464 4.74 10.70 10.26
CA GLY A 464 4.74 9.42 9.53
C GLY A 464 3.63 8.48 9.96
N MET A 465 3.56 7.32 9.31
CA MET A 465 2.47 6.35 9.46
C MET A 465 2.53 5.53 10.75
N GLY A 466 3.70 5.44 11.39
CA GLY A 466 3.87 4.67 12.60
C GLY A 466 5.26 4.84 13.23
N GLU A 467 5.43 4.23 14.41
CA GLU A 467 6.68 4.33 15.17
C GLU A 467 7.86 3.75 14.38
N LEU A 468 7.68 2.57 13.78
CA LEU A 468 8.71 1.91 12.97
C LEU A 468 9.08 2.75 11.75
N HIS A 469 8.09 3.38 11.10
CA HIS A 469 8.34 4.26 9.96
C HIS A 469 9.26 5.44 10.34
N LEU A 470 8.93 6.17 11.41
CA LEU A 470 9.74 7.30 11.87
C LEU A 470 11.12 6.87 12.39
N GLU A 471 11.22 5.71 13.06
CA GLU A 471 12.49 5.14 13.47
C GLU A 471 13.43 4.88 12.29
N ILE A 472 12.90 4.34 11.20
CA ILE A 472 13.67 4.10 9.97
C ILE A 472 14.11 5.41 9.33
N ILE A 473 13.23 6.41 9.26
CA ILE A 473 13.57 7.74 8.73
C ILE A 473 14.73 8.37 9.55
N VAL A 474 14.66 8.31 10.87
CA VAL A 474 15.71 8.83 11.75
C VAL A 474 17.03 8.05 11.59
N ASP A 475 16.95 6.74 11.48
CA ASP A 475 18.13 5.89 11.24
C ASP A 475 18.76 6.18 9.86
N ARG A 476 17.94 6.43 8.83
CA ARG A 476 18.42 6.88 7.51
C ARG A 476 19.09 8.24 7.56
N LEU A 477 18.58 9.21 8.35
CA LEU A 477 19.26 10.49 8.57
C LEU A 477 20.68 10.29 9.10
N LEU A 478 20.86 9.38 10.06
CA LEU A 478 22.16 9.08 10.64
C LEU A 478 23.07 8.33 9.66
N ARG A 479 22.58 7.22 9.07
CA ARG A 479 23.41 6.30 8.28
C ARG A 479 23.71 6.80 6.88
N GLU A 480 22.70 7.32 6.17
CA GLU A 480 22.84 7.75 4.78
C GLU A 480 23.33 9.20 4.67
N PHE A 481 22.75 10.10 5.46
CA PHE A 481 23.04 11.54 5.37
C PHE A 481 24.09 12.02 6.37
N LYS A 482 24.52 11.16 7.32
CA LYS A 482 25.48 11.51 8.35
C LYS A 482 25.05 12.73 9.19
N VAL A 483 23.76 12.79 9.54
CA VAL A 483 23.17 13.82 10.39
C VAL A 483 22.84 13.23 11.73
N GLU A 484 23.45 13.76 12.80
CA GLU A 484 23.12 13.41 14.17
C GLU A 484 22.00 14.31 14.69
N ALA A 485 20.88 13.70 15.10
CA ALA A 485 19.72 14.40 15.60
C ALA A 485 19.26 13.82 16.95
N ASN A 486 18.73 14.71 17.80
CA ASN A 486 17.97 14.30 18.97
C ASN A 486 16.51 14.13 18.55
N VAL A 487 15.91 13.03 18.99
CA VAL A 487 14.50 12.73 18.66
C VAL A 487 13.70 12.88 19.95
N GLY A 488 12.65 13.71 19.88
CA GLY A 488 11.67 13.85 20.95
C GLY A 488 10.74 12.64 21.03
N LYS A 489 9.93 12.58 22.10
CA LYS A 489 8.87 11.55 22.18
C LYS A 489 7.92 11.72 21.00
N PRO A 490 7.41 10.62 20.44
CA PRO A 490 6.37 10.69 19.43
C PRO A 490 5.18 11.50 19.94
N GLN A 491 4.65 12.37 19.09
CA GLN A 491 3.43 13.11 19.39
C GLN A 491 2.28 12.50 18.64
N VAL A 492 1.10 12.51 19.27
CA VAL A 492 -0.13 11.99 18.65
C VAL A 492 -0.74 13.08 17.79
N ALA A 493 -1.07 12.75 16.56
CA ALA A 493 -1.80 13.64 15.66
C ALA A 493 -3.30 13.63 16.03
N TYR A 494 -3.67 14.51 16.94
CA TYR A 494 -5.08 14.71 17.29
C TYR A 494 -5.84 15.37 16.14
N ARG A 495 -7.17 15.29 16.19
CA ARG A 495 -8.09 16.02 15.33
C ARG A 495 -9.12 16.72 16.21
N GLU A 496 -9.80 17.69 15.64
CA GLU A 496 -10.96 18.33 16.26
C GLU A 496 -12.21 18.00 15.44
N ALA A 497 -13.36 17.92 16.07
CA ALA A 497 -14.65 17.78 15.39
C ALA A 497 -15.73 18.58 16.11
N PRO A 498 -16.79 19.05 15.42
CA PRO A 498 -17.93 19.64 16.09
C PRO A 498 -18.63 18.63 17.01
N GLY A 499 -19.03 19.06 18.19
CA GLY A 499 -19.82 18.24 19.11
C GLY A 499 -21.26 18.07 18.62
N HIS A 500 -21.84 19.13 18.03
CA HIS A 500 -23.18 19.13 17.47
C HIS A 500 -23.31 20.16 16.33
N ASP A 501 -24.44 20.09 15.62
CA ASP A 501 -24.78 21.03 14.54
C ASP A 501 -25.00 22.46 15.06
N VAL A 502 -24.63 23.44 14.22
CA VAL A 502 -24.87 24.87 14.47
C VAL A 502 -25.63 25.47 13.30
N GLU A 503 -26.88 25.80 13.53
CA GLU A 503 -27.79 26.33 12.49
C GLU A 503 -27.36 27.71 11.96
N LYS A 504 -26.66 28.50 12.79
CA LYS A 504 -26.22 29.85 12.40
C LYS A 504 -24.96 30.29 13.12
N ALA A 505 -23.94 30.58 12.33
CA ALA A 505 -22.74 31.28 12.77
C ALA A 505 -22.37 32.37 11.80
N GLU A 506 -21.76 33.42 12.30
CA GLU A 506 -21.56 34.65 11.56
C GLU A 506 -20.10 35.13 11.66
N GLY A 507 -19.52 35.44 10.51
CA GLY A 507 -18.23 36.11 10.41
C GLY A 507 -18.37 37.45 9.73
N LYS A 508 -18.14 38.53 10.46
CA LYS A 508 -18.22 39.87 9.94
C LYS A 508 -16.89 40.60 10.13
N PHE A 509 -16.22 40.85 9.02
CA PHE A 509 -14.97 41.59 9.02
C PHE A 509 -15.19 43.00 8.50
N VAL A 510 -14.93 43.98 9.36
CA VAL A 510 -15.02 45.38 9.03
C VAL A 510 -13.76 46.11 9.52
N ARG A 511 -13.01 46.72 8.62
CA ARG A 511 -11.83 47.52 8.96
C ARG A 511 -11.84 48.84 8.18
N GLN A 512 -11.77 49.92 8.91
CA GLN A 512 -11.57 51.27 8.33
C GLN A 512 -10.24 51.83 8.85
N SER A 513 -9.32 52.07 7.96
CA SER A 513 -8.04 52.74 8.26
C SER A 513 -7.76 53.77 7.14
N GLY A 514 -8.15 55.03 7.33
CA GLY A 514 -7.71 56.17 6.55
C GLY A 514 -7.60 56.00 5.02
N GLY A 515 -8.63 55.50 4.35
CA GLY A 515 -8.65 55.21 2.93
C GLY A 515 -9.80 54.28 2.56
N ARG A 516 -9.64 53.43 1.55
CA ARG A 516 -10.62 52.38 1.16
C ARG A 516 -10.79 51.39 2.31
N GLY A 517 -12.01 51.18 2.79
CA GLY A 517 -12.34 50.22 3.84
C GLY A 517 -12.21 48.78 3.39
N GLN A 518 -12.35 47.83 4.32
CA GLN A 518 -12.46 46.44 4.04
C GLN A 518 -13.76 45.90 4.67
N TYR A 519 -14.55 45.20 3.90
CA TYR A 519 -15.83 44.64 4.33
C TYR A 519 -16.05 43.21 3.77
N GLY A 520 -16.31 42.27 4.66
CA GLY A 520 -16.76 40.92 4.34
C GLY A 520 -17.70 40.42 5.41
N HIS A 521 -18.81 39.76 4.99
CA HIS A 521 -19.77 39.22 5.90
C HIS A 521 -20.31 37.91 5.34
N ALA A 522 -20.16 36.85 6.08
CA ALA A 522 -20.62 35.49 5.76
C ALA A 522 -21.39 34.87 6.91
N VAL A 523 -22.50 34.23 6.61
CA VAL A 523 -23.34 33.50 7.55
C VAL A 523 -23.42 32.05 7.10
N ILE A 524 -23.03 31.14 7.98
CA ILE A 524 -22.90 29.72 7.68
C ILE A 524 -23.71 28.86 8.65
N LYS A 525 -24.06 27.67 8.19
CA LYS A 525 -24.51 26.54 8.97
C LYS A 525 -23.36 25.53 9.06
N LEU A 526 -23.14 24.93 10.20
CA LEU A 526 -22.18 23.85 10.41
C LEU A 526 -22.95 22.58 10.76
N GLU A 527 -22.72 21.51 10.03
CA GLU A 527 -23.28 20.18 10.28
C GLU A 527 -22.16 19.22 10.64
N LYS A 528 -22.35 18.47 11.72
CA LYS A 528 -21.48 17.37 12.11
C LYS A 528 -21.74 16.18 11.20
N MET A 529 -20.70 15.63 10.62
CA MET A 529 -20.79 14.47 9.74
C MET A 529 -20.27 13.20 10.41
N GLU A 530 -20.51 12.06 9.78
CA GLU A 530 -19.96 10.78 10.21
C GLU A 530 -18.45 10.74 10.02
N GLU A 531 -17.78 9.89 10.80
CA GLU A 531 -16.33 9.70 10.72
C GLU A 531 -15.87 9.33 9.30
N GLY A 532 -14.79 9.99 8.84
CA GLY A 532 -14.23 9.78 7.52
C GLY A 532 -14.92 10.54 6.39
N PHE A 533 -15.91 11.37 6.69
CA PHE A 533 -16.56 12.21 5.67
C PHE A 533 -15.64 13.32 5.12
N GLY A 534 -14.78 13.84 5.98
CA GLY A 534 -13.85 14.92 5.63
C GLY A 534 -14.51 16.30 5.62
N TYR A 535 -14.43 17.03 4.49
CA TYR A 535 -14.95 18.38 4.35
C TYR A 535 -15.86 18.53 3.13
N GLU A 536 -17.02 19.15 3.32
CA GLU A 536 -17.92 19.54 2.24
C GLU A 536 -18.35 21.01 2.40
N PHE A 537 -18.24 21.79 1.31
CA PHE A 537 -18.77 23.15 1.25
C PHE A 537 -19.98 23.22 0.33
N VAL A 538 -21.08 23.75 0.85
CA VAL A 538 -22.34 23.94 0.11
C VAL A 538 -22.66 25.41 -0.01
N ASN A 539 -22.82 25.87 -1.24
CA ASN A 539 -23.31 27.23 -1.52
C ASN A 539 -24.84 27.23 -1.64
N ALA A 540 -25.52 27.81 -0.67
CA ALA A 540 -26.97 28.00 -0.63
C ALA A 540 -27.39 29.47 -0.70
N ILE A 541 -26.52 30.37 -1.20
CA ILE A 541 -26.82 31.77 -1.35
C ILE A 541 -27.97 31.99 -2.34
N VAL A 542 -28.98 32.73 -1.91
CA VAL A 542 -30.13 33.15 -2.74
C VAL A 542 -30.18 34.67 -2.84
N GLY A 543 -30.58 35.18 -3.99
CA GLY A 543 -30.80 36.63 -4.18
C GLY A 543 -29.54 37.50 -4.33
N GLY A 544 -28.33 36.88 -4.42
CA GLY A 544 -27.10 37.61 -4.68
C GLY A 544 -26.60 38.46 -3.49
N VAL A 545 -26.98 38.13 -2.28
CA VAL A 545 -26.53 38.82 -1.04
C VAL A 545 -25.01 38.73 -0.84
N VAL A 546 -24.37 37.70 -1.40
CA VAL A 546 -22.93 37.63 -1.57
C VAL A 546 -22.63 37.40 -3.08
N PRO A 547 -21.85 38.28 -3.72
CA PRO A 547 -21.43 38.10 -5.11
C PRO A 547 -20.69 36.78 -5.34
N LYS A 548 -20.97 36.13 -6.47
CA LYS A 548 -20.41 34.78 -6.79
C LYS A 548 -18.88 34.75 -6.75
N GLU A 549 -18.24 35.83 -7.12
CA GLU A 549 -16.77 35.99 -7.14
C GLU A 549 -16.11 35.88 -5.77
N TYR A 550 -16.82 36.12 -4.67
CA TYR A 550 -16.30 36.05 -3.31
C TYR A 550 -16.53 34.70 -2.62
N ILE A 551 -17.40 33.84 -3.18
CA ILE A 551 -17.72 32.52 -2.58
C ILE A 551 -16.50 31.62 -2.49
N PRO A 552 -15.64 31.49 -3.51
CA PRO A 552 -14.41 30.70 -3.39
C PRO A 552 -13.46 31.22 -2.31
N SER A 553 -13.43 32.55 -2.10
CA SER A 553 -12.59 33.14 -1.06
C SER A 553 -13.12 32.85 0.35
N ILE A 554 -14.44 32.80 0.52
CA ILE A 554 -15.06 32.35 1.80
C ILE A 554 -14.70 30.92 2.08
N ASP A 555 -14.88 30.01 1.12
CA ASP A 555 -14.54 28.60 1.25
C ASP A 555 -13.06 28.41 1.61
N LYS A 556 -12.16 29.07 0.89
CA LYS A 556 -10.73 29.04 1.19
C LYS A 556 -10.42 29.54 2.61
N GLY A 557 -11.10 30.58 3.08
CA GLY A 557 -10.94 31.10 4.43
C GLY A 557 -11.44 30.11 5.51
N ILE A 558 -12.49 29.34 5.19
CA ILE A 558 -13.01 28.27 6.04
C ILE A 558 -12.00 27.13 6.11
N GLN A 559 -11.52 26.62 4.98
CA GLN A 559 -10.55 25.52 4.92
C GLN A 559 -9.27 25.84 5.71
N GLU A 560 -8.68 27.03 5.50
CA GLU A 560 -7.48 27.43 6.24
C GLU A 560 -7.72 27.55 7.76
N ALA A 561 -8.93 27.92 8.17
CA ALA A 561 -9.27 27.96 9.60
C ALA A 561 -9.51 26.57 10.19
N LEU A 562 -10.02 25.64 9.40
CA LEU A 562 -10.18 24.23 9.80
C LEU A 562 -8.83 23.54 10.02
N GLU A 563 -7.77 23.95 9.32
CA GLU A 563 -6.42 23.39 9.51
C GLU A 563 -5.86 23.66 10.92
N THR A 564 -6.31 24.71 11.59
CA THR A 564 -5.78 25.13 12.90
C THR A 564 -6.74 24.89 14.06
N GLY A 565 -7.97 24.49 13.80
CA GLY A 565 -8.99 24.23 14.83
C GLY A 565 -9.27 25.38 15.80
N VAL A 566 -9.90 25.06 16.91
CA VAL A 566 -10.26 26.05 17.96
C VAL A 566 -10.03 25.56 19.41
N ILE A 567 -9.72 24.28 19.62
CA ILE A 567 -9.48 23.70 20.95
C ILE A 567 -7.98 23.75 21.28
N ALA A 568 -7.17 23.10 20.46
CA ALA A 568 -5.76 22.89 20.74
C ALA A 568 -4.87 23.05 19.48
N GLY A 569 -5.44 23.58 18.40
CA GLY A 569 -4.71 23.87 17.17
C GLY A 569 -4.60 22.69 16.20
N TYR A 570 -5.44 21.68 16.35
CA TYR A 570 -5.47 20.50 15.46
C TYR A 570 -6.49 20.66 14.33
N PRO A 571 -6.26 20.02 13.17
CA PRO A 571 -7.19 20.07 12.07
C PRO A 571 -8.58 19.57 12.45
N VAL A 572 -9.61 20.29 11.98
CA VAL A 572 -11.01 19.91 12.15
C VAL A 572 -11.46 19.04 11.00
N VAL A 573 -12.12 17.92 11.31
CA VAL A 573 -12.59 16.92 10.35
C VAL A 573 -14.09 16.68 10.46
N ASP A 574 -14.65 16.00 9.46
CA ASP A 574 -16.02 15.50 9.42
C ASP A 574 -17.06 16.63 9.57
N VAL A 575 -16.90 17.63 8.72
CA VAL A 575 -17.74 18.82 8.73
C VAL A 575 -18.32 19.12 7.35
N LYS A 576 -19.59 19.49 7.36
CA LYS A 576 -20.25 20.10 6.22
C LYS A 576 -20.63 21.54 6.56
N VAL A 577 -20.21 22.45 5.70
CA VAL A 577 -20.42 23.88 5.88
C VAL A 577 -21.33 24.40 4.76
N THR A 578 -22.47 24.96 5.14
CA THR A 578 -23.39 25.57 4.19
C THR A 578 -23.37 27.09 4.35
N LEU A 579 -22.93 27.78 3.30
CA LEU A 579 -23.03 29.24 3.21
C LEU A 579 -24.41 29.61 2.69
N PHE A 580 -25.25 30.26 3.52
CA PHE A 580 -26.64 30.54 3.15
C PHE A 580 -27.04 32.03 3.19
N ASP A 581 -26.24 32.87 3.87
CA ASP A 581 -26.53 34.31 3.95
C ASP A 581 -25.23 35.13 4.06
N GLY A 582 -25.32 36.41 3.97
CA GLY A 582 -24.21 37.34 4.11
C GLY A 582 -24.57 38.74 3.62
N SER A 583 -23.59 39.61 3.51
CA SER A 583 -23.76 40.90 2.88
C SER A 583 -22.43 41.42 2.33
N TYR A 584 -22.51 42.33 1.36
CA TYR A 584 -21.35 42.97 0.77
C TYR A 584 -21.50 44.50 0.74
N HIS A 585 -20.38 45.16 0.52
CA HIS A 585 -20.34 46.62 0.33
C HIS A 585 -19.70 46.88 -1.04
N GLU A 586 -20.38 47.68 -1.88
CA GLU A 586 -19.98 47.91 -3.28
C GLU A 586 -18.53 48.39 -3.46
N VAL A 587 -18.02 49.16 -2.49
CA VAL A 587 -16.68 49.78 -2.56
C VAL A 587 -15.63 49.07 -1.71
N ASP A 588 -16.04 48.56 -0.52
CA ASP A 588 -15.10 48.08 0.49
C ASP A 588 -14.98 46.55 0.52
N SER A 589 -15.80 45.82 -0.24
CA SER A 589 -15.69 44.38 -0.34
C SER A 589 -14.51 43.93 -1.21
N SER A 590 -13.83 42.88 -0.78
CA SER A 590 -12.71 42.26 -1.48
C SER A 590 -12.62 40.78 -1.16
N GLU A 591 -11.95 40.01 -2.01
CA GLU A 591 -11.67 38.59 -1.78
C GLU A 591 -10.98 38.36 -0.43
N ALA A 592 -9.99 39.21 -0.08
CA ALA A 592 -9.29 39.09 1.19
C ALA A 592 -10.21 39.35 2.40
N ALA A 593 -11.16 40.30 2.31
CA ALA A 593 -12.11 40.53 3.38
C ALA A 593 -13.09 39.38 3.56
N PHE A 594 -13.57 38.79 2.46
CA PHE A 594 -14.43 37.61 2.53
C PHE A 594 -13.71 36.34 2.97
N LYS A 595 -12.44 36.16 2.64
CA LYS A 595 -11.60 35.12 3.18
C LYS A 595 -11.52 35.19 4.70
N ILE A 596 -11.26 36.39 5.24
CA ILE A 596 -11.24 36.62 6.68
C ILE A 596 -12.63 36.39 7.31
N ALA A 597 -13.71 36.85 6.66
CA ALA A 597 -15.06 36.64 7.10
C ALA A 597 -15.43 35.13 7.17
N GLY A 598 -15.01 34.35 6.17
CA GLY A 598 -15.17 32.90 6.19
C GLY A 598 -14.43 32.22 7.36
N SER A 599 -13.19 32.61 7.60
CA SER A 599 -12.39 32.17 8.75
C SER A 599 -13.06 32.53 10.08
N MET A 600 -13.59 33.71 10.22
CA MET A 600 -14.32 34.17 11.42
C MET A 600 -15.62 33.37 11.63
N ALA A 601 -16.38 33.15 10.56
CA ALA A 601 -17.64 32.44 10.61
C ALA A 601 -17.46 30.97 11.08
N ILE A 602 -16.50 30.27 10.53
CA ILE A 602 -16.24 28.88 10.92
C ILE A 602 -15.70 28.77 12.34
N LYS A 603 -14.84 29.69 12.78
CA LYS A 603 -14.36 29.73 14.17
C LYS A 603 -15.49 30.01 15.17
N ASP A 604 -16.45 30.88 14.82
CA ASP A 604 -17.66 31.11 15.61
C ASP A 604 -18.55 29.88 15.66
N ALA A 605 -18.73 29.20 14.52
CA ALA A 605 -19.50 27.96 14.44
C ALA A 605 -18.88 26.86 15.30
N LEU A 606 -17.59 26.64 15.17
CA LEU A 606 -16.88 25.61 15.96
C LEU A 606 -16.99 25.88 17.47
N LYS A 607 -16.80 27.14 17.92
CA LYS A 607 -16.94 27.49 19.33
C LYS A 607 -18.35 27.25 19.88
N LYS A 608 -19.38 27.42 19.03
CA LYS A 608 -20.78 27.17 19.40
C LYS A 608 -21.15 25.70 19.35
N SER A 609 -20.39 24.87 18.66
CA SER A 609 -20.68 23.45 18.50
C SER A 609 -20.20 22.57 19.67
N ASP A 610 -19.66 23.13 20.75
CA ASP A 610 -18.99 22.39 21.82
C ASP A 610 -17.98 21.38 21.24
N PRO A 611 -16.92 21.86 20.57
CA PRO A 611 -16.04 21.02 19.79
C PRO A 611 -15.32 19.98 20.65
N ILE A 612 -15.12 18.80 20.09
CA ILE A 612 -14.48 17.66 20.73
C ILE A 612 -13.10 17.39 20.15
N LEU A 613 -12.16 16.99 21.00
CA LEU A 613 -10.87 16.48 20.58
C LEU A 613 -11.00 14.99 20.24
N LEU A 614 -10.46 14.60 19.10
CA LEU A 614 -10.41 13.21 18.65
C LEU A 614 -8.99 12.69 18.78
N GLU A 615 -8.84 11.47 19.30
CA GLU A 615 -7.58 10.75 19.35
C GLU A 615 -7.58 9.56 18.39
N PRO A 616 -6.45 9.26 17.71
CA PRO A 616 -6.36 8.10 16.85
C PRO A 616 -6.35 6.82 17.68
N VAL A 617 -7.21 5.87 17.30
CA VAL A 617 -7.33 4.55 17.91
C VAL A 617 -6.76 3.52 16.94
N MET A 618 -5.99 2.59 17.50
CA MET A 618 -5.33 1.54 16.74
C MET A 618 -6.05 0.21 16.96
N ALA A 619 -6.32 -0.52 15.88
CA ALA A 619 -6.64 -1.94 15.96
C ALA A 619 -5.34 -2.70 16.26
N VAL A 620 -5.28 -3.32 17.42
CA VAL A 620 -4.12 -4.04 17.92
C VAL A 620 -4.44 -5.53 17.99
N GLU A 621 -3.58 -6.33 17.40
CA GLU A 621 -3.63 -7.78 17.52
C GLU A 621 -2.34 -8.26 18.19
N VAL A 622 -2.47 -9.01 19.28
CA VAL A 622 -1.35 -9.59 20.03
C VAL A 622 -1.42 -11.09 19.97
N GLU A 623 -0.41 -11.72 19.41
CA GLU A 623 -0.23 -13.16 19.45
C GLU A 623 0.70 -13.52 20.61
N THR A 624 0.22 -14.35 21.53
CA THR A 624 0.94 -14.71 22.75
C THR A 624 0.68 -16.17 23.14
N PRO A 625 1.66 -16.86 23.74
CA PRO A 625 1.40 -18.15 24.40
C PRO A 625 0.32 -18.01 25.48
N GLU A 626 -0.51 -19.02 25.65
CA GLU A 626 -1.64 -19.03 26.60
C GLU A 626 -1.26 -18.61 28.02
N GLN A 627 -0.08 -18.98 28.48
CA GLN A 627 0.42 -18.65 29.81
C GLN A 627 0.59 -17.15 30.08
N TYR A 628 0.76 -16.32 29.04
CA TYR A 628 0.91 -14.85 29.18
C TYR A 628 -0.36 -14.08 28.81
N MET A 629 -1.41 -14.78 28.39
CA MET A 629 -2.66 -14.16 27.92
C MET A 629 -3.26 -13.18 28.93
N GLY A 630 -3.31 -13.59 30.20
CA GLY A 630 -3.85 -12.75 31.27
C GLY A 630 -3.06 -11.45 31.49
N ASP A 631 -1.74 -11.52 31.46
CA ASP A 631 -0.86 -10.37 31.60
C ASP A 631 -0.99 -9.41 30.43
N VAL A 632 -1.06 -9.94 29.20
CA VAL A 632 -1.23 -9.16 27.99
C VAL A 632 -2.59 -8.44 27.97
N MET A 633 -3.67 -9.15 28.30
CA MET A 633 -5.00 -8.54 28.40
C MET A 633 -5.05 -7.45 29.49
N GLY A 634 -4.43 -7.70 30.64
CA GLY A 634 -4.31 -6.73 31.72
C GLY A 634 -3.52 -5.48 31.29
N ASN A 635 -2.44 -5.65 30.57
CA ASN A 635 -1.64 -4.55 30.04
C ASN A 635 -2.42 -3.73 29.01
N LEU A 636 -3.06 -4.36 28.01
CA LEU A 636 -3.88 -3.66 27.03
C LEU A 636 -5.03 -2.90 27.68
N SER A 637 -5.70 -3.50 28.67
CA SER A 637 -6.80 -2.84 29.40
C SER A 637 -6.27 -1.65 30.22
N GLY A 638 -5.08 -1.76 30.84
CA GLY A 638 -4.40 -0.67 31.52
C GLY A 638 -4.03 0.50 30.60
N ARG A 639 -3.89 0.24 29.31
CA ARG A 639 -3.65 1.22 28.24
C ARG A 639 -4.94 1.73 27.59
N ARG A 640 -6.06 1.71 28.31
CA ARG A 640 -7.39 2.09 27.84
C ARG A 640 -7.90 1.24 26.66
N GLY A 641 -7.29 0.07 26.45
CA GLY A 641 -7.67 -0.83 25.37
C GLY A 641 -9.03 -1.48 25.60
N LYS A 642 -9.86 -1.48 24.58
CA LYS A 642 -11.13 -2.21 24.52
C LYS A 642 -10.85 -3.56 23.86
N ILE A 643 -10.91 -4.65 24.62
CA ILE A 643 -10.76 -6.00 24.06
C ILE A 643 -12.00 -6.33 23.25
N GLU A 644 -11.82 -6.65 21.96
CA GLU A 644 -12.91 -6.97 21.05
C GLU A 644 -13.12 -8.47 20.89
N GLY A 645 -12.06 -9.26 20.98
CA GLY A 645 -12.14 -10.69 20.80
C GLY A 645 -10.85 -11.41 21.13
N MET A 646 -10.94 -12.72 21.13
CA MET A 646 -9.82 -13.60 21.33
C MET A 646 -10.04 -14.87 20.53
N ASP A 647 -9.01 -15.28 19.79
CA ASP A 647 -9.01 -16.48 18.98
C ASP A 647 -7.91 -17.43 19.40
N ASP A 648 -8.11 -18.72 19.15
CA ASP A 648 -7.09 -19.76 19.29
C ASP A 648 -6.36 -19.94 17.97
N ARG A 649 -5.03 -19.92 18.02
CA ARG A 649 -4.19 -20.14 16.82
C ARG A 649 -3.05 -21.10 17.17
N SER A 650 -3.16 -22.34 16.76
CA SER A 650 -2.08 -23.37 16.79
C SER A 650 -1.18 -23.37 18.04
N GLY A 651 -1.78 -23.25 19.24
CA GLY A 651 -1.04 -23.23 20.52
C GLY A 651 -0.69 -21.83 21.02
N SER A 652 -1.07 -20.77 20.30
CA SER A 652 -1.02 -19.38 20.71
C SER A 652 -2.43 -18.82 20.85
N LYS A 653 -2.58 -17.78 21.66
CA LYS A 653 -3.80 -16.96 21.77
C LYS A 653 -3.60 -15.67 21.01
N VAL A 654 -4.58 -15.27 20.24
CA VAL A 654 -4.61 -14.00 19.54
C VAL A 654 -5.64 -13.10 20.20
N ILE A 655 -5.18 -11.98 20.75
CA ILE A 655 -6.01 -10.99 21.44
C ILE A 655 -6.20 -9.80 20.50
N ARG A 656 -7.44 -9.44 20.21
CA ARG A 656 -7.77 -8.25 19.44
C ARG A 656 -8.30 -7.16 20.35
N ALA A 657 -7.77 -5.96 20.21
CA ALA A 657 -8.16 -4.82 21.00
C ALA A 657 -8.09 -3.52 20.19
N LYS A 658 -8.91 -2.55 20.55
CA LYS A 658 -8.78 -1.16 20.11
C LYS A 658 -8.14 -0.35 21.21
N VAL A 659 -6.98 0.27 20.91
CA VAL A 659 -6.19 0.99 21.90
C VAL A 659 -5.81 2.36 21.35
N PRO A 660 -5.97 3.45 22.11
CA PRO A 660 -5.51 4.78 21.68
C PRO A 660 -3.99 4.78 21.38
N LEU A 661 -3.59 5.41 20.29
CA LEU A 661 -2.20 5.44 19.84
C LEU A 661 -1.26 6.00 20.93
N GLY A 662 -1.69 7.04 21.65
CA GLY A 662 -0.90 7.64 22.73
C GLY A 662 -0.51 6.66 23.84
N GLU A 663 -1.30 5.61 24.05
CA GLU A 663 -1.06 4.56 25.03
C GLU A 663 -0.18 3.41 24.48
N MET A 664 0.03 3.34 23.17
CA MET A 664 0.81 2.27 22.54
C MET A 664 2.32 2.56 22.49
N PHE A 665 2.75 3.78 22.79
CA PHE A 665 4.17 4.10 22.83
C PHE A 665 4.90 3.28 23.89
N GLY A 666 5.99 2.62 23.47
CA GLY A 666 6.77 1.72 24.32
C GLY A 666 6.14 0.34 24.53
N TYR A 667 4.96 0.06 23.93
CA TYR A 667 4.28 -1.23 24.12
C TYR A 667 5.11 -2.44 23.67
N ALA A 668 5.87 -2.32 22.59
CA ALA A 668 6.76 -3.38 22.11
C ALA A 668 7.75 -3.84 23.19
N THR A 669 8.33 -2.90 23.92
CA THR A 669 9.29 -3.17 25.00
C THR A 669 8.58 -3.85 26.18
N ASP A 670 7.43 -3.34 26.57
CA ASP A 670 6.64 -3.90 27.68
C ASP A 670 6.17 -5.32 27.37
N LEU A 671 5.66 -5.54 26.15
CA LEU A 671 5.20 -6.86 25.70
C LEU A 671 6.36 -7.87 25.71
N ARG A 672 7.52 -7.51 25.15
CA ARG A 672 8.71 -8.37 25.17
C ARG A 672 9.17 -8.71 26.59
N SER A 673 9.17 -7.73 27.48
CA SER A 673 9.53 -7.92 28.88
C SER A 673 8.56 -8.87 29.59
N GLN A 674 7.26 -8.71 29.42
CA GLN A 674 6.22 -9.52 30.06
C GLN A 674 6.17 -10.95 29.54
N THR A 675 6.44 -11.14 28.25
CA THR A 675 6.30 -12.45 27.58
C THR A 675 7.63 -13.12 27.29
N GLN A 676 8.74 -12.61 27.83
CA GLN A 676 10.09 -13.13 27.57
C GLN A 676 10.42 -13.19 26.07
N GLY A 677 9.94 -12.22 25.30
CA GLY A 677 10.13 -12.15 23.86
C GLY A 677 9.29 -13.15 23.03
N ARG A 678 8.34 -13.86 23.65
CA ARG A 678 7.53 -14.90 22.98
C ARG A 678 6.24 -14.40 22.36
N ALA A 679 5.83 -13.16 22.63
CA ALA A 679 4.67 -12.55 21.99
C ALA A 679 5.11 -11.57 20.93
N SER A 680 4.27 -11.46 19.92
CA SER A 680 4.34 -10.45 18.87
C SER A 680 3.05 -9.64 18.84
N TYR A 681 3.12 -8.43 18.32
CA TYR A 681 1.91 -7.64 18.08
C TYR A 681 2.00 -6.92 16.74
N THR A 682 0.83 -6.63 16.23
CA THR A 682 0.65 -5.72 15.09
C THR A 682 -0.38 -4.68 15.49
N MET A 683 -0.24 -3.48 14.97
CA MET A 683 -1.24 -2.44 15.12
C MET A 683 -1.41 -1.70 13.80
N GLN A 684 -2.63 -1.29 13.54
CA GLN A 684 -2.98 -0.48 12.38
C GLN A 684 -3.96 0.60 12.81
N PHE A 685 -3.97 1.72 12.09
CA PHE A 685 -4.96 2.74 12.33
C PHE A 685 -6.37 2.17 12.09
N ASP A 686 -7.29 2.40 13.02
CA ASP A 686 -8.69 1.98 12.92
C ASP A 686 -9.60 3.18 12.70
N SER A 687 -9.60 4.11 13.63
CA SER A 687 -10.57 5.22 13.67
C SER A 687 -10.08 6.37 14.53
N TYR A 688 -10.75 7.52 14.43
CA TYR A 688 -10.63 8.60 15.39
C TYR A 688 -11.80 8.54 16.39
N GLU A 689 -11.52 8.38 17.69
CA GLU A 689 -12.55 8.38 18.74
C GLU A 689 -12.42 9.63 19.63
N PRO A 690 -13.54 10.07 20.27
CA PRO A 690 -13.49 11.19 21.21
C PRO A 690 -12.53 10.92 22.38
N ALA A 691 -11.56 11.82 22.57
CA ALA A 691 -10.63 11.74 23.68
C ALA A 691 -11.33 12.00 25.02
N PRO A 692 -10.98 11.26 26.10
CA PRO A 692 -11.47 11.54 27.43
C PRO A 692 -11.12 12.96 27.89
N LYS A 693 -11.94 13.53 28.78
CA LYS A 693 -11.73 14.89 29.28
C LYS A 693 -10.33 15.11 29.89
N SER A 694 -9.80 14.12 30.60
CA SER A 694 -8.45 14.20 31.17
C SER A 694 -7.35 14.37 30.11
N ILE A 695 -7.47 13.66 28.97
CA ILE A 695 -6.54 13.78 27.85
C ILE A 695 -6.74 15.12 27.15
N THR A 696 -7.99 15.51 26.91
CA THR A 696 -8.31 16.80 26.30
C THR A 696 -7.71 17.97 27.12
N ASP A 697 -7.90 17.96 28.43
CA ASP A 697 -7.34 18.99 29.32
C ASP A 697 -5.79 19.01 29.30
N GLU A 698 -5.17 17.84 29.24
CA GLU A 698 -3.69 17.72 29.12
C GLU A 698 -3.18 18.28 27.79
N VAL A 699 -3.84 17.92 26.69
CA VAL A 699 -3.48 18.37 25.34
C VAL A 699 -3.64 19.89 25.21
N ILE A 700 -4.75 20.45 25.71
CA ILE A 700 -4.97 21.90 25.74
C ILE A 700 -3.89 22.61 26.54
N SER A 701 -3.51 22.07 27.72
CA SER A 701 -2.48 22.68 28.55
C SER A 701 -1.10 22.70 27.88
N LYS A 702 -0.77 21.65 27.13
CA LYS A 702 0.48 21.54 26.36
C LYS A 702 0.50 22.44 25.12
N ALA A 703 -0.65 22.64 24.49
CA ALA A 703 -0.79 23.51 23.31
C ALA A 703 -0.70 25.01 23.65
N GLY A 704 -0.49 25.38 24.91
CA GLY A 704 -0.31 26.79 25.32
C GLY A 704 -1.60 27.57 25.48
N GLY A 705 -2.70 26.87 25.78
CA GLY A 705 -3.97 27.40 26.30
C GLY A 705 -4.39 28.80 25.85
N ASN A 706 -4.70 29.02 24.60
CA ASN A 706 -5.56 30.14 24.20
C ASN A 706 -7.03 29.63 24.18
N ALA A 707 -7.60 29.51 25.36
CA ALA A 707 -9.06 29.38 25.51
C ALA A 707 -9.70 30.74 25.59
#